data_b795767a5b2a61db6b7ae8b6376f671e
#
_entry.id   b795767a5b2a61db6b7ae8b6376f671e
#
_cell.length_a   1.000
_cell.length_b   1.000
_cell.length_c   1.000
_cell.angle_alpha   90.00
_cell.angle_beta   90.00
_cell.angle_gamma   90.00
#
_symmetry.space_group_name_H-M   'P 1'
#
loop_
_entity.id
_entity.type
_entity.pdbx_description
1 polymer ?
#
loop_
_entity_poly.entity_id
_entity_poly.type
_entity_poly.pdbx_seq_one_letter_code
_entity_poly.pdbx_strand_id
1 'polypeptide(L)'
;MKPHPKSPHYALLTLCLIPGLAFAQTDLAEVDQSTVVKQTQKNASDMDVVKKAGSGDASKSQKVEVKGNREYDARRFDTASKIVVTQEEIARYGDTEISDVLKRLPSVSVVGGGIRMRGLGGGYTQILLNGEPSPPGFSIESLAPDLIERIEIVRSASAEFSTQAVAGTINIILKKSIPLAQYTAKIGYVQRGRQASGLFTSFQVADKVGTVSYSLPLNIYVGHPRNSGNESETRNLNAEGVTTQLRRTASADNNHNRSISSAPRAIWTLENEDVLNLNSFISINASDNRSRTNTISEFGEYYPFVIEEYNTQNSSENLSNSVQWVHKLGDSAKLELRFGTHYWHAQSEGRTFGRAVDENPLFARHVRTENYNRGWSSSGKYSAPYIDDHVLSFGWEAASRWQSSDNLTRGTTAINLIVQPIDQREDVAFKVQRVAVFAQDEWTLNKQLSFYLGARWEGIKLHGQGSGLSTVDNSSSVLSPIVQTLYKLPNQSNQQLRLAFSRTYKAVNSWDLVHRHYYSTNNSPTAPDSLPNPNLKPELATGIDLSYEYFTEGGGVFSANMFVRKINGITRNLLVYQDQLWALIPTNAGHATTRGLELEAKFPMRMWMDDAPALDFRANLGLNRSSIDTVPGPNNRLDAQVPLRFNLGLDYKPSQMPLTLGASYSLQTAGLVRNSESQWNYSTVGRSLEAYALWKFDAMSNLRIVASNLIHQIPYSRSLYLGQWGSSVRDSFNPPKLTVRVNYELRF
;
A
#
# COMPACT_ATOMS: atom_id res chain seq x y z
N MET A 1 -45.55 6.78 -32.40
CA MET A 1 -45.78 5.98 -31.20
C MET A 1 -44.41 5.50 -30.69
N LYS A 2 -43.95 6.09 -29.62
CA LYS A 2 -42.67 5.75 -28.96
C LYS A 2 -42.92 4.78 -27.79
N PRO A 3 -42.00 3.87 -27.46
CA PRO A 3 -41.85 3.49 -26.07
C PRO A 3 -40.63 4.14 -25.45
N HIS A 4 -40.82 4.73 -24.27
CA HIS A 4 -39.75 5.22 -23.39
C HIS A 4 -38.82 4.09 -22.91
N PRO A 5 -37.54 4.33 -22.74
CA PRO A 5 -36.67 3.40 -22.05
C PRO A 5 -36.91 3.51 -20.54
N LYS A 6 -37.14 2.37 -19.94
CA LYS A 6 -37.26 2.17 -18.49
C LYS A 6 -35.94 2.48 -17.81
N SER A 7 -36.00 3.28 -16.77
CA SER A 7 -34.91 3.51 -15.81
C SER A 7 -34.45 2.19 -15.18
N PRO A 8 -33.15 2.04 -14.91
CA PRO A 8 -32.64 0.86 -14.23
C PRO A 8 -33.15 0.84 -12.78
N HIS A 9 -33.84 -0.23 -12.44
CA HIS A 9 -34.21 -0.55 -11.08
C HIS A 9 -32.94 -0.75 -10.27
N TYR A 10 -32.75 0.04 -9.23
CA TYR A 10 -31.85 -0.27 -8.14
C TYR A 10 -32.35 -1.55 -7.49
N ALA A 11 -31.65 -2.66 -7.75
CA ALA A 11 -31.83 -3.87 -6.97
C ALA A 11 -31.29 -3.57 -5.55
N LEU A 12 -32.22 -3.30 -4.64
CA LEU A 12 -31.94 -3.39 -3.21
C LEU A 12 -31.46 -4.81 -2.96
N LEU A 13 -30.20 -4.96 -2.59
CA LEU A 13 -29.70 -6.20 -2.03
C LEU A 13 -30.48 -6.46 -0.73
N THR A 14 -31.48 -7.31 -0.80
CA THR A 14 -32.15 -7.85 0.37
C THR A 14 -31.11 -8.73 1.07
N LEU A 15 -30.55 -8.22 2.15
CA LEU A 15 -29.78 -9.04 3.10
C LEU A 15 -30.71 -10.15 3.56
N CYS A 16 -30.42 -11.39 3.20
CA CYS A 16 -31.06 -12.55 3.81
C CYS A 16 -30.69 -12.58 5.30
N LEU A 17 -31.54 -11.96 6.11
CA LEU A 17 -31.61 -12.17 7.54
C LEU A 17 -32.14 -13.59 7.76
N ILE A 18 -31.36 -14.43 8.34
CA ILE A 18 -31.74 -15.73 8.87
C ILE A 18 -32.81 -15.48 9.94
N PRO A 19 -34.05 -16.01 9.81
CA PRO A 19 -35.04 -15.92 10.87
C PRO A 19 -34.77 -17.00 11.89
N GLY A 20 -34.49 -16.63 13.13
CA GLY A 20 -34.52 -17.61 14.21
C GLY A 20 -33.60 -17.31 15.38
N LEU A 21 -33.83 -16.23 16.09
CA LEU A 21 -33.48 -16.12 17.50
C LEU A 21 -34.65 -15.45 18.21
N ALA A 22 -35.50 -16.29 18.76
CA ALA A 22 -36.57 -15.89 19.67
C ALA A 22 -35.91 -15.36 20.95
N PHE A 23 -36.19 -14.10 21.28
CA PHE A 23 -35.90 -13.53 22.58
C PHE A 23 -36.87 -14.16 23.60
N ALA A 24 -36.32 -14.99 24.51
CA ALA A 24 -37.02 -15.34 25.72
C ALA A 24 -36.84 -14.16 26.71
N GLN A 25 -37.95 -13.47 27.00
CA GLN A 25 -38.06 -12.62 28.16
C GLN A 25 -37.98 -13.51 29.42
N THR A 26 -36.98 -13.28 30.25
CA THR A 26 -36.98 -13.73 31.64
C THR A 26 -37.00 -12.53 32.56
N ASP A 27 -37.96 -12.59 33.47
CA ASP A 27 -38.29 -11.60 34.47
C ASP A 27 -37.09 -11.22 35.38
N LEU A 28 -37.00 -9.94 35.65
CA LEU A 28 -36.17 -9.34 36.66
C LEU A 28 -36.69 -9.74 38.04
N ALA A 29 -35.92 -10.56 38.77
CA ALA A 29 -36.04 -10.68 40.20
C ALA A 29 -34.95 -9.86 40.86
N GLU A 30 -35.37 -8.87 41.66
CA GLU A 30 -34.57 -8.12 42.61
C GLU A 30 -33.79 -9.09 43.51
N VAL A 31 -32.48 -8.91 43.59
CA VAL A 31 -31.62 -9.46 44.66
C VAL A 31 -30.83 -8.37 45.32
N ASP A 32 -31.14 -8.24 46.60
CA ASP A 32 -30.66 -7.42 47.68
C ASP A 32 -29.12 -7.26 47.72
N GLN A 33 -28.69 -6.02 47.84
CA GLN A 33 -27.33 -5.62 48.14
C GLN A 33 -27.07 -5.76 49.67
N SER A 34 -26.45 -6.85 50.05
CA SER A 34 -25.60 -6.82 51.26
C SER A 34 -24.89 -8.17 51.45
N THR A 35 -23.60 -8.09 51.51
CA THR A 35 -22.63 -9.15 51.88
C THR A 35 -21.69 -9.53 50.78
N VAL A 36 -20.59 -8.83 50.64
CA VAL A 36 -19.24 -9.37 50.43
C VAL A 36 -18.24 -8.20 50.55
N VAL A 37 -17.87 -7.87 51.76
CA VAL A 37 -16.56 -7.27 52.07
C VAL A 37 -15.99 -8.11 53.20
N LYS A 38 -15.04 -8.95 52.88
CA LYS A 38 -13.93 -9.41 53.77
C LYS A 38 -13.38 -10.73 53.24
N GLN A 39 -12.28 -10.61 52.54
CA GLN A 39 -11.17 -11.56 52.64
C GLN A 39 -10.17 -11.24 51.51
N THR A 40 -9.18 -10.44 51.87
CA THR A 40 -7.85 -10.57 51.25
C THR A 40 -6.90 -9.66 52.00
N GLN A 41 -6.27 -10.17 53.00
CA GLN A 41 -4.95 -9.75 53.49
C GLN A 41 -4.42 -10.84 54.41
N LYS A 42 -3.41 -11.54 53.92
CA LYS A 42 -2.35 -12.31 54.59
C LYS A 42 -1.72 -13.21 53.53
N ASN A 43 -0.47 -13.22 53.19
CA ASN A 43 0.74 -13.20 53.98
C ASN A 43 1.92 -12.86 53.07
N ALA A 44 2.73 -11.95 53.50
CA ALA A 44 4.13 -11.90 53.16
C ALA A 44 4.90 -12.56 54.33
N SER A 45 6.08 -13.06 54.06
CA SER A 45 7.11 -13.67 54.90
C SER A 45 7.05 -15.19 55.01
N ASP A 46 8.00 -15.89 54.39
CA ASP A 46 9.17 -16.43 55.10
C ASP A 46 10.16 -17.06 54.08
N MET A 47 11.37 -16.59 54.16
CA MET A 47 12.58 -17.26 53.72
C MET A 47 12.80 -18.51 54.57
N ASP A 48 13.18 -19.63 53.99
CA ASP A 48 14.31 -20.35 54.53
C ASP A 48 14.97 -21.36 53.54
N VAL A 49 16.25 -21.45 53.72
CA VAL A 49 17.27 -22.17 52.98
C VAL A 49 17.26 -23.64 53.39
N VAL A 50 17.31 -24.58 52.40
CA VAL A 50 18.00 -25.85 52.62
C VAL A 50 18.70 -26.34 51.38
N LYS A 51 20.02 -26.40 51.46
CA LYS A 51 20.90 -27.20 50.60
C LYS A 51 20.68 -28.71 50.80
N LYS A 52 20.62 -29.52 49.74
CA LYS A 52 21.46 -30.72 49.63
C LYS A 52 21.48 -31.34 48.23
N ALA A 53 22.64 -31.81 47.88
CA ALA A 53 23.05 -32.43 46.67
C ALA A 53 22.47 -33.84 46.45
N GLY A 54 22.36 -34.24 45.18
CA GLY A 54 22.09 -35.63 44.77
C GLY A 54 22.12 -35.74 43.24
N SER A 55 23.12 -36.39 42.73
CA SER A 55 23.43 -36.77 41.36
C SER A 55 22.31 -37.58 40.70
N GLY A 56 22.03 -37.35 39.42
CA GLY A 56 21.23 -38.24 38.60
C GLY A 56 20.88 -37.65 37.24
N ASP A 57 21.60 -38.11 36.27
CA ASP A 57 21.48 -38.04 34.84
C ASP A 57 20.01 -38.16 34.34
N ALA A 58 19.56 -37.19 33.53
CA ALA A 58 18.56 -37.39 32.49
C ALA A 58 18.42 -36.10 31.68
N SER A 59 18.78 -36.17 30.44
CA SER A 59 18.40 -35.29 29.33
C SER A 59 16.94 -34.83 29.47
N LYS A 60 16.73 -33.61 29.98
CA LYS A 60 15.43 -32.94 29.92
C LYS A 60 15.49 -31.92 28.79
N SER A 61 14.81 -32.27 27.69
CA SER A 61 14.37 -31.28 26.70
C SER A 61 13.81 -30.08 27.43
N GLN A 62 14.44 -28.90 27.29
CA GLN A 62 13.87 -27.66 27.78
C GLN A 62 12.63 -27.38 26.95
N LYS A 63 11.48 -27.80 27.47
CA LYS A 63 10.19 -27.31 27.05
C LYS A 63 10.22 -25.80 27.33
N VAL A 64 10.34 -24.98 26.29
CA VAL A 64 10.17 -23.53 26.40
C VAL A 64 8.68 -23.30 26.64
N GLU A 65 8.23 -23.52 27.86
CA GLU A 65 6.96 -23.05 28.35
C GLU A 65 7.07 -21.54 28.50
N VAL A 66 6.58 -20.78 27.51
CA VAL A 66 6.45 -19.33 27.65
C VAL A 66 5.35 -19.05 28.67
N LYS A 67 5.69 -19.17 29.94
CA LYS A 67 4.90 -18.62 31.05
C LYS A 67 5.34 -17.19 31.27
N GLY A 68 4.44 -16.26 31.04
CA GLY A 68 4.51 -14.89 31.55
C GLY A 68 4.77 -13.83 30.48
N ASN A 69 3.77 -13.07 30.21
CA ASN A 69 3.67 -11.62 29.90
C ASN A 69 4.94 -10.86 29.44
N ARG A 70 5.72 -11.45 28.52
CA ARG A 70 6.57 -10.70 27.60
C ARG A 70 6.00 -10.94 26.22
N GLU A 71 5.33 -9.92 25.73
CA GLU A 71 4.87 -9.84 24.33
C GLU A 71 6.04 -10.22 23.42
N TYR A 72 5.82 -11.22 22.55
CA TYR A 72 6.86 -11.67 21.62
C TYR A 72 7.26 -10.53 20.70
N ASP A 73 8.47 -10.04 20.83
CA ASP A 73 9.01 -8.98 19.97
C ASP A 73 9.65 -9.61 18.72
N ALA A 74 8.85 -9.73 17.66
CA ALA A 74 9.28 -10.28 16.38
C ALA A 74 10.46 -9.52 15.78
N ARG A 75 10.63 -8.21 16.06
CA ARG A 75 11.78 -7.42 15.62
C ARG A 75 13.09 -7.90 16.27
N ARG A 76 13.02 -8.40 17.51
CA ARG A 76 14.21 -8.85 18.26
C ARG A 76 14.54 -10.31 18.05
N PHE A 77 13.55 -11.16 17.82
CA PHE A 77 13.71 -12.60 17.86
C PHE A 77 13.69 -13.28 16.48
N ASP A 78 12.98 -12.73 15.51
CA ASP A 78 12.96 -13.30 14.16
C ASP A 78 14.29 -13.11 13.45
N THR A 79 14.72 -14.11 12.69
CA THR A 79 15.97 -14.05 11.90
C THR A 79 15.84 -13.05 10.77
N ALA A 80 14.64 -12.93 10.15
CA ALA A 80 14.38 -11.95 9.11
C ALA A 80 14.38 -10.52 9.64
N SER A 81 15.04 -9.59 8.94
CA SER A 81 15.00 -8.16 9.28
C SER A 81 13.62 -7.58 9.02
N LYS A 82 12.91 -7.25 10.09
CA LYS A 82 11.59 -6.61 10.02
C LYS A 82 11.44 -5.50 11.06
N ILE A 83 10.68 -4.48 10.70
CA ILE A 83 10.18 -3.47 11.65
C ILE A 83 8.76 -3.87 11.99
N VAL A 84 8.44 -3.91 13.26
CA VAL A 84 7.08 -4.19 13.74
C VAL A 84 6.54 -2.93 14.38
N VAL A 85 5.39 -2.47 13.88
CA VAL A 85 4.63 -1.35 14.43
C VAL A 85 3.41 -1.94 15.12
N THR A 86 3.38 -1.88 16.43
CA THR A 86 2.33 -2.49 17.24
C THR A 86 1.03 -1.68 17.21
N GLN A 87 -0.08 -2.31 17.59
CA GLN A 87 -1.37 -1.63 17.75
C GLN A 87 -1.27 -0.40 18.68
N GLU A 88 -0.53 -0.51 19.77
CA GLU A 88 -0.35 0.59 20.70
C GLU A 88 0.37 1.78 20.06
N GLU A 89 1.35 1.49 19.20
CA GLU A 89 2.06 2.51 18.46
C GLU A 89 1.16 3.17 17.39
N ILE A 90 0.33 2.39 16.69
CA ILE A 90 -0.67 2.89 15.75
C ILE A 90 -1.69 3.78 16.47
N ALA A 91 -2.23 3.29 17.60
CA ALA A 91 -3.24 4.00 18.38
C ALA A 91 -2.70 5.25 19.09
N ARG A 92 -1.40 5.27 19.43
CA ARG A 92 -0.75 6.37 20.17
C ARG A 92 -0.92 7.71 19.48
N TYR A 93 -0.86 7.70 18.15
CA TYR A 93 -0.95 8.92 17.33
C TYR A 93 -2.38 9.23 16.92
N GLY A 94 -3.34 8.32 17.19
CA GLY A 94 -4.73 8.50 16.84
C GLY A 94 -4.95 8.62 15.34
N ASP A 95 -4.10 7.99 14.52
CA ASP A 95 -4.26 7.99 13.07
C ASP A 95 -5.61 7.37 12.69
N THR A 96 -6.29 7.99 11.76
CA THR A 96 -7.59 7.53 11.25
C THR A 96 -7.46 6.83 9.92
N GLU A 97 -6.33 7.02 9.25
CA GLU A 97 -6.00 6.40 7.96
C GLU A 97 -4.67 5.66 8.05
N ILE A 98 -4.59 4.47 7.48
CA ILE A 98 -3.34 3.69 7.45
C ILE A 98 -2.24 4.41 6.68
N SER A 99 -2.58 5.17 5.65
CA SER A 99 -1.61 5.98 4.91
C SER A 99 -0.83 6.94 5.82
N ASP A 100 -1.47 7.50 6.85
CA ASP A 100 -0.81 8.39 7.81
C ASP A 100 0.14 7.61 8.72
N VAL A 101 -0.24 6.39 9.14
CA VAL A 101 0.64 5.47 9.85
C VAL A 101 1.87 5.14 8.99
N LEU A 102 1.65 4.71 7.74
CA LEU A 102 2.72 4.26 6.84
C LEU A 102 3.71 5.38 6.46
N LYS A 103 3.23 6.61 6.29
CA LYS A 103 4.11 7.77 6.00
C LYS A 103 5.16 8.02 7.07
N ARG A 104 4.90 7.62 8.31
CA ARG A 104 5.80 7.79 9.46
C ARG A 104 6.82 6.68 9.60
N LEU A 105 6.61 5.56 8.88
CA LEU A 105 7.47 4.38 9.02
C LEU A 105 8.79 4.56 8.27
N PRO A 106 9.88 4.00 8.81
CA PRO A 106 11.17 4.00 8.14
C PRO A 106 11.07 3.36 6.76
N SER A 107 11.78 3.92 5.79
CA SER A 107 11.87 3.38 4.42
C SER A 107 10.58 3.41 3.60
N VAL A 108 9.44 3.79 4.18
CA VAL A 108 8.13 3.80 3.49
C VAL A 108 7.78 5.21 3.01
N SER A 109 7.23 5.31 1.80
CA SER A 109 6.67 6.53 1.22
C SER A 109 5.30 6.28 0.62
N VAL A 110 4.42 7.27 0.72
CA VAL A 110 3.12 7.27 0.05
C VAL A 110 3.14 8.40 -0.97
N VAL A 111 3.08 8.06 -2.26
CA VAL A 111 3.15 9.02 -3.37
C VAL A 111 2.01 8.72 -4.34
N GLY A 112 1.10 9.68 -4.54
CA GLY A 112 -0.07 9.51 -5.41
C GLY A 112 -0.97 8.33 -5.00
N GLY A 113 -1.12 8.05 -3.69
CA GLY A 113 -1.85 6.90 -3.16
C GLY A 113 -1.08 5.57 -3.23
N GLY A 114 0.06 5.52 -3.93
CA GLY A 114 0.91 4.33 -4.01
C GLY A 114 1.93 4.25 -2.87
N ILE A 115 2.02 3.09 -2.23
CA ILE A 115 2.99 2.83 -1.16
C ILE A 115 4.29 2.32 -1.81
N ARG A 116 5.42 2.90 -1.41
CA ARG A 116 6.75 2.59 -1.95
C ARG A 116 7.76 2.43 -0.82
N MET A 117 8.75 1.61 -1.04
CA MET A 117 9.86 1.41 -0.11
C MET A 117 11.20 1.72 -0.77
N ARG A 118 12.21 2.08 0.05
CA ARG A 118 13.61 2.27 -0.36
C ARG A 118 13.78 3.24 -1.54
N GLY A 119 12.87 4.19 -1.66
CA GLY A 119 12.88 5.16 -2.75
C GLY A 119 12.62 4.57 -4.13
N LEU A 120 12.28 3.28 -4.27
CA LEU A 120 11.98 2.66 -5.56
C LEU A 120 10.56 3.00 -6.04
N GLY A 121 10.35 2.91 -7.34
CA GLY A 121 9.09 3.21 -8.02
C GLY A 121 7.94 2.24 -7.70
N GLY A 122 6.82 2.37 -8.40
CA GLY A 122 5.68 1.46 -8.27
C GLY A 122 6.01 0.02 -8.67
N GLY A 123 5.36 -0.94 -8.02
CA GLY A 123 5.51 -2.38 -8.31
C GLY A 123 6.73 -3.07 -7.68
N TYR A 124 7.62 -2.33 -7.02
CA TYR A 124 8.76 -2.90 -6.30
C TYR A 124 8.46 -3.25 -4.84
N THR A 125 7.38 -2.72 -4.28
CA THR A 125 6.92 -3.00 -2.90
C THR A 125 5.71 -3.90 -2.95
N GLN A 126 5.73 -4.97 -2.17
CA GLN A 126 4.58 -5.85 -1.99
C GLN A 126 3.78 -5.42 -0.76
N ILE A 127 2.45 -5.45 -0.88
CA ILE A 127 1.53 -5.20 0.24
C ILE A 127 0.74 -6.46 0.48
N LEU A 128 0.80 -6.94 1.71
CA LEU A 128 0.08 -8.13 2.16
C LEU A 128 -0.93 -7.75 3.23
N LEU A 129 -2.03 -8.47 3.25
CA LEU A 129 -3.02 -8.47 4.31
C LEU A 129 -3.07 -9.86 4.93
N ASN A 130 -2.68 -9.98 6.20
CA ASN A 130 -2.52 -11.29 6.88
C ASN A 130 -1.63 -12.28 6.10
N GLY A 131 -0.56 -11.78 5.46
CA GLY A 131 0.36 -12.61 4.68
C GLY A 131 -0.05 -12.87 3.23
N GLU A 132 -1.18 -12.37 2.75
CA GLU A 132 -1.64 -12.53 1.37
C GLU A 132 -1.61 -11.22 0.58
N PRO A 133 -1.38 -11.28 -0.74
CA PRO A 133 -1.52 -10.11 -1.58
C PRO A 133 -2.90 -9.48 -1.43
N SER A 134 -2.94 -8.16 -1.26
CA SER A 134 -4.21 -7.43 -1.16
C SER A 134 -5.09 -7.70 -2.38
N PRO A 135 -6.41 -7.87 -2.19
CA PRO A 135 -7.33 -8.11 -3.31
C PRO A 135 -7.32 -6.97 -4.34
N PRO A 136 -7.58 -7.24 -5.61
CA PRO A 136 -7.74 -6.19 -6.62
C PRO A 136 -8.80 -5.17 -6.22
N GLY A 137 -8.52 -3.89 -6.42
CA GLY A 137 -9.43 -2.80 -6.03
C GLY A 137 -9.49 -2.51 -4.51
N PHE A 138 -8.77 -3.29 -3.70
CA PHE A 138 -8.62 -3.00 -2.28
C PHE A 138 -7.78 -1.73 -2.10
N SER A 139 -8.38 -0.74 -1.45
CA SER A 139 -7.63 0.41 -0.95
C SER A 139 -7.23 0.16 0.49
N ILE A 140 -5.95 0.30 0.79
CA ILE A 140 -5.44 0.19 2.16
C ILE A 140 -6.10 1.22 3.10
N GLU A 141 -6.54 2.35 2.55
CA GLU A 141 -7.25 3.41 3.26
C GLU A 141 -8.66 3.00 3.71
N SER A 142 -9.20 1.90 3.15
CA SER A 142 -10.47 1.34 3.60
C SER A 142 -10.38 0.57 4.92
N LEU A 143 -9.17 0.24 5.38
CA LEU A 143 -8.95 -0.38 6.68
C LEU A 143 -8.88 0.69 7.77
N ALA A 144 -9.71 0.52 8.79
CA ALA A 144 -9.57 1.29 10.01
C ALA A 144 -8.31 0.83 10.77
N PRO A 145 -7.44 1.75 11.23
CA PRO A 145 -6.24 1.39 12.00
C PRO A 145 -6.52 0.55 13.26
N ASP A 146 -7.71 0.69 13.84
CA ASP A 146 -8.12 -0.08 15.01
C ASP A 146 -8.31 -1.58 14.76
N LEU A 147 -8.49 -1.99 13.50
CA LEU A 147 -8.56 -3.40 13.11
C LEU A 147 -7.18 -4.07 13.02
N ILE A 148 -6.13 -3.27 13.03
CA ILE A 148 -4.76 -3.74 12.82
C ILE A 148 -4.18 -4.16 14.18
N GLU A 149 -3.64 -5.37 14.25
CA GLU A 149 -2.84 -5.85 15.37
C GLU A 149 -1.43 -5.25 15.30
N ARG A 150 -0.81 -5.33 14.11
CA ARG A 150 0.52 -4.79 13.85
C ARG A 150 0.76 -4.63 12.34
N ILE A 151 1.72 -3.80 12.00
CA ILE A 151 2.25 -3.69 10.64
C ILE A 151 3.69 -4.19 10.65
N GLU A 152 4.02 -5.14 9.79
CA GLU A 152 5.36 -5.68 9.63
C GLU A 152 5.97 -5.14 8.33
N ILE A 153 7.09 -4.45 8.43
CA ILE A 153 7.88 -4.03 7.28
C ILE A 153 9.03 -5.02 7.15
N VAL A 154 8.89 -5.96 6.21
CA VAL A 154 9.86 -7.00 5.95
C VAL A 154 10.84 -6.49 4.90
N ARG A 155 12.08 -6.25 5.33
CA ARG A 155 13.15 -5.71 4.48
C ARG A 155 13.82 -6.77 3.63
N SER A 156 13.87 -8.00 4.12
CA SER A 156 14.45 -9.15 3.43
C SER A 156 13.34 -10.14 3.08
N ALA A 157 13.38 -10.73 1.89
CA ALA A 157 12.38 -11.70 1.47
C ALA A 157 12.39 -12.94 2.38
N SER A 158 11.25 -13.62 2.53
CA SER A 158 11.13 -14.97 3.09
C SER A 158 10.48 -15.90 2.06
N ALA A 159 10.76 -17.21 2.14
CA ALA A 159 10.27 -18.15 1.13
C ALA A 159 8.75 -18.39 1.22
N GLU A 160 8.16 -18.21 2.40
CA GLU A 160 6.71 -18.39 2.62
C GLU A 160 5.86 -17.34 1.90
N PHE A 161 6.39 -16.13 1.64
CA PHE A 161 5.71 -15.10 0.88
C PHE A 161 6.23 -15.02 -0.55
N SER A 162 5.41 -14.52 -1.46
CA SER A 162 5.88 -14.27 -2.83
C SER A 162 7.10 -13.35 -2.81
N THR A 163 8.12 -13.73 -3.55
CA THR A 163 9.36 -12.95 -3.70
C THR A 163 9.22 -11.79 -4.70
N GLN A 164 7.99 -11.45 -5.07
CA GLN A 164 7.62 -10.27 -5.88
C GLN A 164 7.77 -8.95 -5.08
N ALA A 165 8.92 -8.75 -4.47
CA ALA A 165 9.16 -7.66 -3.53
C ALA A 165 10.63 -7.21 -3.55
N VAL A 166 11.08 -6.56 -4.62
CA VAL A 166 12.48 -6.09 -4.74
C VAL A 166 12.85 -5.06 -3.66
N ALA A 167 11.91 -4.18 -3.30
CA ALA A 167 12.12 -3.18 -2.25
C ALA A 167 11.81 -3.69 -0.85
N GLY A 168 10.98 -4.71 -0.73
CA GLY A 168 10.51 -5.27 0.53
C GLY A 168 9.00 -5.43 0.56
N THR A 169 8.50 -5.98 1.66
CA THR A 169 7.08 -6.30 1.86
C THR A 169 6.54 -5.55 3.06
N ILE A 170 5.33 -5.02 2.93
CA ILE A 170 4.54 -4.45 4.04
C ILE A 170 3.38 -5.41 4.29
N ASN A 171 3.41 -6.08 5.44
CA ASN A 171 2.39 -7.04 5.82
C ASN A 171 1.53 -6.44 6.95
N ILE A 172 0.25 -6.27 6.69
CA ILE A 172 -0.71 -5.73 7.65
C ILE A 172 -1.41 -6.91 8.30
N ILE A 173 -1.17 -7.08 9.59
CA ILE A 173 -1.77 -8.16 10.37
C ILE A 173 -2.98 -7.59 11.11
N LEU A 174 -4.14 -8.18 10.89
CA LEU A 174 -5.37 -7.84 11.56
C LEU A 174 -5.49 -8.59 12.90
N LYS A 175 -6.14 -7.97 13.88
CA LYS A 175 -6.38 -8.57 15.22
C LYS A 175 -7.03 -9.93 15.12
N LYS A 176 -6.51 -10.93 15.84
CA LYS A 176 -6.98 -12.32 15.80
C LYS A 176 -8.20 -12.59 16.69
N SER A 177 -8.37 -11.86 17.77
CA SER A 177 -9.51 -12.00 18.66
C SER A 177 -9.79 -10.68 19.36
N ILE A 178 -11.02 -10.50 19.79
CA ILE A 178 -11.45 -9.37 20.58
C ILE A 178 -11.91 -9.96 21.91
N PRO A 179 -11.16 -9.72 23.00
CA PRO A 179 -11.44 -10.36 24.28
C PRO A 179 -12.70 -9.85 24.97
N LEU A 180 -13.16 -8.64 24.60
CA LEU A 180 -14.33 -7.96 25.18
C LEU A 180 -15.17 -7.35 24.08
N ALA A 181 -16.48 -7.27 24.29
CA ALA A 181 -17.38 -6.54 23.42
C ALA A 181 -16.89 -5.09 23.26
N GLN A 182 -16.79 -4.63 22.04
CA GLN A 182 -16.35 -3.27 21.71
C GLN A 182 -17.20 -2.70 20.58
N TYR A 183 -17.85 -1.60 20.86
CA TYR A 183 -18.59 -0.81 19.87
C TYR A 183 -17.84 0.51 19.69
N THR A 184 -17.59 0.88 18.44
CA THR A 184 -16.87 2.11 18.11
C THR A 184 -17.65 2.87 17.05
N ALA A 185 -17.89 4.14 17.28
CA ALA A 185 -18.45 5.06 16.29
C ALA A 185 -17.45 6.21 16.06
N LYS A 186 -17.22 6.56 14.80
CA LYS A 186 -16.35 7.69 14.41
C LYS A 186 -17.11 8.56 13.42
N ILE A 187 -16.97 9.87 13.58
CA ILE A 187 -17.37 10.85 12.59
C ILE A 187 -16.19 11.78 12.33
N GLY A 188 -15.93 12.04 11.07
CA GLY A 188 -14.81 12.88 10.67
C GLY A 188 -15.20 13.82 9.54
N TYR A 189 -14.66 15.02 9.57
CA TYR A 189 -14.80 16.04 8.54
C TYR A 189 -13.43 16.45 8.02
N VAL A 190 -13.30 16.54 6.70
CA VAL A 190 -12.08 16.98 6.01
C VAL A 190 -12.39 18.24 5.24
N GLN A 191 -11.60 19.29 5.45
CA GLN A 191 -11.61 20.51 4.64
C GLN A 191 -10.28 20.66 3.93
N ARG A 192 -10.30 20.78 2.61
CA ARG A 192 -9.11 20.99 1.77
C ARG A 192 -9.22 22.34 1.06
N GLY A 193 -8.47 23.32 1.55
CA GLY A 193 -8.63 24.72 1.11
C GLY A 193 -10.04 25.23 1.38
N ARG A 194 -10.54 26.17 0.56
CA ARG A 194 -11.88 26.76 0.75
C ARG A 194 -13.01 26.02 0.04
N GLN A 195 -12.72 25.10 -0.86
CA GLN A 195 -13.68 24.61 -1.84
C GLN A 195 -13.88 23.10 -1.84
N ALA A 196 -13.11 22.34 -1.07
CA ALA A 196 -13.19 20.89 -1.06
C ALA A 196 -13.45 20.38 0.35
N SER A 197 -14.44 19.55 0.52
CA SER A 197 -14.81 18.97 1.81
C SER A 197 -15.16 17.49 1.68
N GLY A 198 -15.14 16.78 2.81
CA GLY A 198 -15.55 15.39 2.88
C GLY A 198 -16.05 15.03 4.28
N LEU A 199 -17.04 14.18 4.34
CA LEU A 199 -17.56 13.58 5.56
C LEU A 199 -17.20 12.09 5.58
N PHE A 200 -16.68 11.65 6.69
CA PHE A 200 -16.35 10.26 6.96
C PHE A 200 -17.11 9.79 8.20
N THR A 201 -17.71 8.61 8.13
CA THR A 201 -18.34 7.95 9.26
C THR A 201 -17.91 6.49 9.28
N SER A 202 -17.53 6.00 10.45
CA SER A 202 -17.21 4.59 10.67
C SER A 202 -17.95 4.08 11.89
N PHE A 203 -18.49 2.88 11.76
CA PHE A 203 -19.12 2.14 12.84
C PHE A 203 -18.54 0.74 12.89
N GLN A 204 -18.17 0.25 14.05
CA GLN A 204 -17.62 -1.10 14.23
C GLN A 204 -18.30 -1.77 15.42
N VAL A 205 -18.77 -2.98 15.19
CA VAL A 205 -19.20 -3.91 16.22
C VAL A 205 -18.20 -5.05 16.27
N ALA A 206 -17.70 -5.34 17.45
CA ALA A 206 -16.79 -6.45 17.66
C ALA A 206 -17.10 -7.11 18.99
N ASP A 207 -17.28 -8.45 18.96
CA ASP A 207 -17.71 -9.19 20.16
C ASP A 207 -17.29 -10.67 20.04
N LYS A 208 -17.49 -11.41 21.12
CA LYS A 208 -17.24 -12.84 21.22
C LYS A 208 -18.49 -13.55 21.76
N VAL A 209 -19.01 -14.49 20.98
CA VAL A 209 -20.13 -15.34 21.36
C VAL A 209 -19.67 -16.80 21.38
N GLY A 210 -19.56 -17.38 22.57
CA GLY A 210 -19.03 -18.73 22.76
C GLY A 210 -17.59 -18.83 22.25
N THR A 211 -17.37 -19.71 21.26
CA THR A 211 -16.07 -19.95 20.63
C THR A 211 -15.81 -19.07 19.39
N VAL A 212 -16.78 -18.22 19.01
CA VAL A 212 -16.68 -17.35 17.84
C VAL A 212 -16.42 -15.92 18.24
N SER A 213 -15.30 -15.33 17.80
CA SER A 213 -15.04 -13.90 17.86
C SER A 213 -15.33 -13.29 16.50
N TYR A 214 -16.04 -12.16 16.46
CA TYR A 214 -16.37 -11.49 15.19
C TYR A 214 -16.15 -9.98 15.26
N SER A 215 -15.97 -9.39 14.08
CA SER A 215 -15.88 -7.93 13.89
C SER A 215 -16.58 -7.54 12.60
N LEU A 216 -17.47 -6.55 12.70
CA LEU A 216 -18.28 -6.02 11.60
C LEU A 216 -18.06 -4.50 11.50
N PRO A 217 -17.01 -4.04 10.79
CA PRO A 217 -16.83 -2.62 10.51
C PRO A 217 -17.70 -2.19 9.32
N LEU A 218 -18.21 -0.96 9.38
CA LEU A 218 -18.88 -0.26 8.28
C LEU A 218 -18.27 1.12 8.15
N ASN A 219 -17.76 1.46 6.98
CA ASN A 219 -17.19 2.76 6.67
C ASN A 219 -17.98 3.42 5.55
N ILE A 220 -18.31 4.70 5.71
CA ILE A 220 -19.01 5.51 4.74
C ILE A 220 -18.22 6.79 4.52
N TYR A 221 -17.97 7.13 3.27
CA TYR A 221 -17.32 8.37 2.88
C TYR A 221 -18.13 9.09 1.81
N VAL A 222 -18.33 10.39 2.00
CA VAL A 222 -18.93 11.30 1.00
C VAL A 222 -18.02 12.51 0.92
N GLY A 223 -17.49 12.80 -0.25
CA GLY A 223 -16.54 13.89 -0.42
C GLY A 223 -16.70 14.61 -1.75
N HIS A 224 -16.35 15.90 -1.71
CA HIS A 224 -16.31 16.80 -2.86
C HIS A 224 -14.91 17.36 -3.01
N PRO A 225 -13.89 16.51 -3.35
CA PRO A 225 -12.55 17.01 -3.59
C PRO A 225 -12.56 17.86 -4.85
N ARG A 226 -12.33 19.16 -4.68
CA ARG A 226 -12.18 20.10 -5.76
C ARG A 226 -10.72 20.43 -5.92
N ASN A 227 -10.16 20.12 -7.08
CA ASN A 227 -8.81 20.47 -7.44
C ASN A 227 -8.86 21.55 -8.53
N SER A 228 -8.36 22.72 -8.25
CA SER A 228 -8.28 23.85 -9.19
C SER A 228 -6.87 24.39 -9.22
N GLY A 229 -6.41 24.80 -10.40
CA GLY A 229 -5.12 25.43 -10.58
C GLY A 229 -3.98 24.47 -10.93
N ASN A 230 -4.27 23.33 -11.56
CA ASN A 230 -3.23 22.60 -12.26
C ASN A 230 -2.89 23.35 -13.53
N GLU A 231 -1.66 23.86 -13.60
CA GLU A 231 -1.17 24.63 -14.73
C GLU A 231 -0.03 23.91 -15.42
N SER A 232 0.04 23.97 -16.74
CA SER A 232 1.20 23.51 -17.49
C SER A 232 1.53 24.47 -18.63
N GLU A 233 2.83 24.60 -18.90
CA GLU A 233 3.38 25.31 -20.04
C GLU A 233 4.14 24.33 -20.93
N THR A 234 3.82 24.29 -22.21
CA THR A 234 4.57 23.51 -23.19
C THR A 234 5.25 24.47 -24.16
N ARG A 235 6.57 24.30 -24.33
CA ARG A 235 7.42 25.10 -25.19
C ARG A 235 8.20 24.18 -26.14
N ASN A 236 8.09 24.42 -27.44
CA ASN A 236 8.91 23.75 -28.43
C ASN A 236 9.93 24.75 -29.00
N LEU A 237 11.17 24.31 -29.18
CA LEU A 237 12.26 25.08 -29.76
C LEU A 237 12.82 24.29 -30.96
N ASN A 238 13.24 25.03 -32.00
CA ASN A 238 13.96 24.41 -33.11
C ASN A 238 15.42 24.08 -32.75
N ALA A 239 16.21 23.59 -33.71
CA ALA A 239 17.62 23.21 -33.50
C ALA A 239 18.49 24.41 -33.07
N GLU A 240 18.15 25.62 -33.49
CA GLU A 240 18.84 26.88 -33.16
C GLU A 240 18.43 27.43 -31.79
N GLY A 241 17.51 26.76 -31.07
CA GLY A 241 17.02 27.19 -29.75
C GLY A 241 15.97 28.29 -29.79
N VAL A 242 15.41 28.61 -30.97
CA VAL A 242 14.34 29.59 -31.14
C VAL A 242 13.00 28.93 -30.81
N THR A 243 12.17 29.59 -30.00
CA THR A 243 10.81 29.10 -29.67
C THR A 243 9.95 29.08 -30.91
N THR A 244 9.45 27.89 -31.27
CA THR A 244 8.52 27.66 -32.39
C THR A 244 7.09 27.51 -31.91
N GLN A 245 6.86 27.14 -30.64
CA GLN A 245 5.54 27.02 -30.05
C GLN A 245 5.58 27.34 -28.55
N LEU A 246 4.58 28.07 -28.07
CA LEU A 246 4.34 28.29 -26.64
C LEU A 246 2.85 28.12 -26.36
N ARG A 247 2.52 27.16 -25.48
CA ARG A 247 1.16 26.83 -25.10
C ARG A 247 1.02 26.76 -23.59
N ARG A 248 0.01 27.40 -23.02
CA ARG A 248 -0.36 27.32 -21.62
C ARG A 248 -1.69 26.63 -21.46
N THR A 249 -1.76 25.78 -20.45
CA THR A 249 -2.96 25.00 -20.12
C THR A 249 -3.27 25.15 -18.64
N ALA A 250 -4.51 25.46 -18.32
CA ALA A 250 -5.00 25.51 -16.94
C ALA A 250 -6.21 24.57 -16.80
N SER A 251 -6.19 23.69 -15.81
CA SER A 251 -7.28 22.75 -15.55
C SER A 251 -7.91 22.94 -14.19
N ALA A 252 -9.21 22.70 -14.13
CA ALA A 252 -10.01 22.68 -12.89
C ALA A 252 -10.84 21.40 -12.83
N ASP A 253 -10.68 20.65 -11.74
CA ASP A 253 -11.36 19.39 -11.51
C ASP A 253 -12.39 19.56 -10.38
N ASN A 254 -13.59 19.02 -10.56
CA ASN A 254 -14.63 18.95 -9.57
C ASN A 254 -15.14 17.52 -9.48
N ASN A 255 -14.90 16.88 -8.35
CA ASN A 255 -15.19 15.47 -8.15
C ASN A 255 -16.20 15.31 -7.02
N HIS A 256 -17.07 14.31 -7.14
CA HIS A 256 -17.96 13.86 -6.08
C HIS A 256 -17.72 12.38 -5.86
N ASN A 257 -17.20 12.02 -4.68
CA ASN A 257 -16.88 10.64 -4.36
C ASN A 257 -17.78 10.15 -3.23
N ARG A 258 -18.30 8.94 -3.39
CA ARG A 258 -19.09 8.21 -2.39
C ARG A 258 -18.55 6.80 -2.30
N SER A 259 -18.34 6.34 -1.08
CA SER A 259 -17.92 4.95 -0.86
C SER A 259 -18.55 4.38 0.39
N ILE A 260 -18.90 3.10 0.30
CA ILE A 260 -19.30 2.27 1.43
C ILE A 260 -18.39 1.06 1.40
N SER A 261 -17.78 0.74 2.55
CA SER A 261 -16.95 -0.45 2.66
C SER A 261 -17.11 -1.14 4.00
N SER A 262 -16.93 -2.46 4.00
CA SER A 262 -16.95 -3.29 5.18
C SER A 262 -15.90 -4.40 5.05
N ALA A 263 -15.28 -4.78 6.18
CA ALA A 263 -14.33 -5.89 6.25
C ALA A 263 -14.75 -6.86 7.36
N PRO A 264 -15.91 -7.55 7.21
CA PRO A 264 -16.39 -8.49 8.20
C PRO A 264 -15.40 -9.64 8.41
N ARG A 265 -15.29 -10.05 9.66
CA ARG A 265 -14.39 -11.10 10.08
C ARG A 265 -15.01 -11.95 11.15
N ALA A 266 -14.77 -13.27 11.09
CA ALA A 266 -15.11 -14.20 12.13
C ALA A 266 -13.94 -15.16 12.39
N ILE A 267 -13.68 -15.46 13.65
CA ILE A 267 -12.67 -16.41 14.09
C ILE A 267 -13.38 -17.42 14.98
N TRP A 268 -13.33 -18.67 14.58
CA TRP A 268 -13.91 -19.77 15.31
C TRP A 268 -12.80 -20.67 15.84
N THR A 269 -12.69 -20.78 17.18
CA THR A 269 -11.79 -21.73 17.83
C THR A 269 -12.59 -22.99 18.14
N LEU A 270 -12.22 -24.09 17.51
CA LEU A 270 -12.87 -25.39 17.66
C LEU A 270 -12.39 -26.08 18.95
N GLU A 271 -13.12 -27.14 19.38
CA GLU A 271 -12.81 -27.88 20.61
C GLU A 271 -11.42 -28.58 20.58
N ASN A 272 -10.95 -28.95 19.40
CA ASN A 272 -9.63 -29.55 19.17
C ASN A 272 -8.52 -28.50 19.05
N GLU A 273 -8.76 -27.21 19.44
CA GLU A 273 -7.88 -26.07 19.30
C GLU A 273 -7.58 -25.61 17.87
N ASP A 274 -8.24 -26.18 16.87
CA ASP A 274 -8.17 -25.68 15.52
C ASP A 274 -8.79 -24.28 15.44
N VAL A 275 -8.25 -23.48 14.53
CA VAL A 275 -8.77 -22.12 14.31
C VAL A 275 -9.22 -21.96 12.88
N LEU A 276 -10.49 -21.60 12.70
CA LEU A 276 -11.07 -21.25 11.42
C LEU A 276 -11.23 -19.71 11.36
N ASN A 277 -10.56 -19.07 10.42
CA ASN A 277 -10.67 -17.63 10.17
C ASN A 277 -11.44 -17.39 8.89
N LEU A 278 -12.52 -16.65 8.96
CA LEU A 278 -13.25 -16.11 7.82
C LEU A 278 -12.99 -14.61 7.72
N ASN A 279 -12.51 -14.14 6.57
CA ASN A 279 -12.33 -12.72 6.29
C ASN A 279 -13.04 -12.39 4.99
N SER A 280 -13.80 -11.31 4.99
CA SER A 280 -14.44 -10.77 3.79
C SER A 280 -14.08 -9.31 3.64
N PHE A 281 -14.09 -8.82 2.41
CA PHE A 281 -13.99 -7.40 2.10
C PHE A 281 -15.03 -7.06 1.04
N ILE A 282 -15.86 -6.06 1.34
CA ILE A 282 -16.93 -5.58 0.46
C ILE A 282 -16.74 -4.08 0.31
N SER A 283 -16.76 -3.57 -0.92
CA SER A 283 -16.81 -2.13 -1.15
C SER A 283 -17.62 -1.77 -2.37
N ILE A 284 -18.35 -0.66 -2.28
CA ILE A 284 -19.10 -0.04 -3.36
C ILE A 284 -18.63 1.40 -3.42
N ASN A 285 -18.16 1.82 -4.59
CA ASN A 285 -17.67 3.17 -4.81
C ASN A 285 -18.38 3.78 -6.01
N ALA A 286 -18.68 5.07 -5.93
CA ALA A 286 -19.20 5.86 -7.03
C ALA A 286 -18.52 7.23 -7.06
N SER A 287 -18.17 7.70 -8.26
CA SER A 287 -17.60 9.03 -8.43
C SER A 287 -18.13 9.72 -9.69
N ASP A 288 -18.41 11.00 -9.56
CA ASP A 288 -18.73 11.90 -10.66
C ASP A 288 -17.58 12.90 -10.79
N ASN A 289 -16.83 12.83 -11.87
CA ASN A 289 -15.68 13.69 -12.09
C ASN A 289 -15.97 14.64 -13.26
N ARG A 290 -15.74 15.93 -13.06
CA ARG A 290 -15.81 16.96 -14.10
C ARG A 290 -14.51 17.72 -14.14
N SER A 291 -13.87 17.70 -15.28
CA SER A 291 -12.63 18.44 -15.54
C SER A 291 -12.88 19.42 -16.68
N ARG A 292 -12.45 20.66 -16.52
CA ARG A 292 -12.41 21.68 -17.58
C ARG A 292 -10.99 22.19 -17.72
N THR A 293 -10.47 22.08 -18.91
CA THR A 293 -9.12 22.50 -19.29
C THR A 293 -9.22 23.63 -20.30
N ASN A 294 -8.56 24.74 -20.02
CA ASN A 294 -8.42 25.85 -20.95
C ASN A 294 -6.99 25.89 -21.48
N THR A 295 -6.83 25.99 -22.79
CA THR A 295 -5.55 26.02 -23.46
C THR A 295 -5.40 27.30 -24.28
N ILE A 296 -4.28 28.02 -24.10
CA ILE A 296 -3.95 29.24 -24.81
C ILE A 296 -2.67 28.98 -25.62
N SER A 297 -2.75 29.17 -26.94
CA SER A 297 -1.57 29.20 -27.81
C SER A 297 -1.07 30.64 -27.88
N GLU A 298 0.02 30.95 -27.17
CA GLU A 298 0.61 32.29 -27.17
C GLU A 298 1.50 32.53 -28.39
N PHE A 299 2.13 31.45 -28.90
CA PHE A 299 3.01 31.50 -30.04
C PHE A 299 3.00 30.17 -30.81
N GLY A 300 3.17 30.24 -32.13
CA GLY A 300 3.26 29.09 -33.02
C GLY A 300 1.90 28.55 -33.46
N GLU A 301 1.81 27.27 -33.76
CA GLU A 301 0.61 26.61 -34.25
C GLU A 301 -0.56 26.73 -33.25
N TYR A 302 -1.70 27.17 -33.77
CA TYR A 302 -2.91 27.33 -32.98
C TYR A 302 -3.46 25.97 -32.54
N TYR A 303 -3.78 25.84 -31.26
CA TYR A 303 -4.45 24.65 -30.72
C TYR A 303 -5.96 24.84 -30.81
N PRO A 304 -6.65 24.06 -31.64
CA PRO A 304 -8.06 24.33 -31.94
C PRO A 304 -9.00 24.03 -30.77
N PHE A 305 -8.63 23.12 -29.87
CA PHE A 305 -9.47 22.70 -28.73
C PHE A 305 -9.17 23.56 -27.50
N VAL A 306 -9.49 24.84 -27.58
CA VAL A 306 -9.18 25.84 -26.54
C VAL A 306 -9.81 25.46 -25.21
N ILE A 307 -10.98 24.82 -25.24
CA ILE A 307 -11.69 24.32 -24.08
C ILE A 307 -11.88 22.80 -24.25
N GLU A 308 -11.37 22.02 -23.31
CA GLU A 308 -11.65 20.58 -23.23
C GLU A 308 -12.41 20.29 -21.94
N GLU A 309 -13.57 19.68 -22.07
CA GLU A 309 -14.41 19.25 -20.96
C GLU A 309 -14.45 17.73 -20.90
N TYR A 310 -14.15 17.18 -19.75
CA TYR A 310 -14.20 15.76 -19.47
C TYR A 310 -15.14 15.47 -18.29
N ASN A 311 -16.22 14.77 -18.56
CA ASN A 311 -17.21 14.39 -17.56
C ASN A 311 -17.25 12.87 -17.47
N THR A 312 -16.96 12.31 -16.30
CA THR A 312 -16.90 10.86 -16.10
C THR A 312 -17.71 10.44 -14.88
N GLN A 313 -18.53 9.44 -15.05
CA GLN A 313 -19.21 8.72 -13.99
C GLN A 313 -18.57 7.35 -13.83
N ASN A 314 -18.10 7.04 -12.63
CA ASN A 314 -17.49 5.76 -12.33
C ASN A 314 -18.25 5.09 -11.20
N SER A 315 -18.42 3.78 -11.31
CA SER A 315 -18.87 2.92 -10.23
C SER A 315 -17.98 1.68 -10.14
N SER A 316 -17.77 1.18 -8.94
CA SER A 316 -17.08 -0.09 -8.76
C SER A 316 -17.60 -0.85 -7.55
N GLU A 317 -17.62 -2.15 -7.68
CA GLU A 317 -18.02 -3.12 -6.66
C GLU A 317 -16.87 -4.10 -6.44
N ASN A 318 -16.59 -4.43 -5.19
CA ASN A 318 -15.57 -5.38 -4.82
C ASN A 318 -16.12 -6.34 -3.77
N LEU A 319 -15.90 -7.63 -3.97
CA LEU A 319 -16.20 -8.68 -3.01
C LEU A 319 -14.99 -9.62 -2.97
N SER A 320 -14.37 -9.75 -1.82
CA SER A 320 -13.30 -10.72 -1.59
C SER A 320 -13.58 -11.51 -0.33
N ASN A 321 -13.37 -12.82 -0.38
CA ASN A 321 -13.54 -13.71 0.75
C ASN A 321 -12.31 -14.58 0.89
N SER A 322 -11.90 -14.88 2.13
CA SER A 322 -10.90 -15.88 2.41
C SER A 322 -11.26 -16.68 3.66
N VAL A 323 -11.02 -17.98 3.59
CA VAL A 323 -11.14 -18.91 4.70
C VAL A 323 -9.75 -19.46 4.97
N GLN A 324 -9.29 -19.40 6.20
CA GLN A 324 -8.05 -20.02 6.67
C GLN A 324 -8.38 -21.01 7.78
N TRP A 325 -7.89 -22.22 7.61
CA TRP A 325 -7.91 -23.24 8.64
C TRP A 325 -6.50 -23.48 9.16
N VAL A 326 -6.35 -23.40 10.47
CA VAL A 326 -5.10 -23.64 11.18
C VAL A 326 -5.30 -24.86 12.06
N HIS A 327 -4.62 -25.95 11.72
CA HIS A 327 -4.70 -27.22 12.40
C HIS A 327 -3.39 -27.51 13.15
N LYS A 328 -3.50 -27.85 14.43
CA LYS A 328 -2.37 -28.28 15.23
C LYS A 328 -2.20 -29.80 15.09
N LEU A 329 -1.01 -30.21 14.72
CA LEU A 329 -0.60 -31.60 14.60
C LEU A 329 0.29 -31.98 15.79
N GLY A 330 -0.31 -32.48 16.85
CA GLY A 330 0.40 -32.72 18.11
C GLY A 330 0.85 -31.42 18.77
N ASP A 331 1.93 -31.48 19.57
CA ASP A 331 2.35 -30.37 20.42
C ASP A 331 3.09 -29.24 19.68
N SER A 332 3.62 -29.48 18.49
CA SER A 332 4.60 -28.55 17.88
C SER A 332 4.47 -28.39 16.37
N ALA A 333 3.79 -29.29 15.66
CA ALA A 333 3.59 -29.18 14.23
C ALA A 333 2.27 -28.43 13.90
N LYS A 334 2.25 -27.72 12.77
CA LYS A 334 1.13 -26.89 12.36
C LYS A 334 0.89 -27.01 10.86
N LEU A 335 -0.38 -27.21 10.49
CA LEU A 335 -0.84 -27.12 9.11
C LEU A 335 -1.74 -25.90 8.95
N GLU A 336 -1.43 -25.04 8.01
CA GLU A 336 -2.24 -23.90 7.63
C GLU A 336 -2.74 -24.10 6.20
N LEU A 337 -4.05 -24.09 6.01
CA LEU A 337 -4.67 -24.12 4.68
C LEU A 337 -5.51 -22.87 4.49
N ARG A 338 -5.46 -22.29 3.32
CA ARG A 338 -6.23 -21.11 2.99
C ARG A 338 -6.81 -21.23 1.59
N PHE A 339 -8.04 -20.73 1.46
CA PHE A 339 -8.73 -20.59 0.18
C PHE A 339 -9.36 -19.22 0.11
N GLY A 340 -9.17 -18.53 -1.02
CA GLY A 340 -9.69 -17.19 -1.26
C GLY A 340 -10.41 -17.07 -2.59
N THR A 341 -11.39 -16.17 -2.66
CA THR A 341 -12.08 -15.76 -3.89
C THR A 341 -12.16 -14.24 -3.95
N HIS A 342 -12.13 -13.70 -5.15
CA HIS A 342 -12.38 -12.29 -5.36
C HIS A 342 -13.22 -12.05 -6.61
N TYR A 343 -14.03 -11.00 -6.54
CA TYR A 343 -14.81 -10.43 -7.63
C TYR A 343 -14.70 -8.92 -7.57
N TRP A 344 -14.37 -8.31 -8.68
CA TRP A 344 -14.36 -6.87 -8.85
C TRP A 344 -14.98 -6.52 -10.19
N HIS A 345 -15.91 -5.59 -10.17
CA HIS A 345 -16.56 -5.02 -11.34
C HIS A 345 -16.44 -3.51 -11.28
N ALA A 346 -16.14 -2.88 -12.39
CA ALA A 346 -16.12 -1.43 -12.51
C ALA A 346 -16.69 -1.00 -13.83
N GLN A 347 -17.52 0.04 -13.80
CA GLN A 347 -18.08 0.71 -14.96
C GLN A 347 -17.64 2.17 -14.95
N SER A 348 -17.28 2.66 -16.13
CA SER A 348 -16.94 4.06 -16.36
C SER A 348 -17.70 4.55 -17.60
N GLU A 349 -18.38 5.68 -17.48
CA GLU A 349 -19.01 6.37 -18.60
C GLU A 349 -18.45 7.79 -18.69
N GLY A 350 -17.74 8.09 -19.76
CA GLY A 350 -17.03 9.34 -19.99
C GLY A 350 -17.55 10.08 -21.22
N ARG A 351 -17.69 11.40 -21.11
CA ARG A 351 -17.95 12.30 -22.24
C ARG A 351 -16.87 13.34 -22.30
N THR A 352 -16.26 13.46 -23.45
CA THR A 352 -15.21 14.46 -23.71
C THR A 352 -15.69 15.39 -24.81
N PHE A 353 -15.56 16.69 -24.61
CA PHE A 353 -15.87 17.71 -25.58
C PHE A 353 -14.64 18.58 -25.80
N GLY A 354 -14.27 18.79 -27.06
CA GLY A 354 -13.29 19.82 -27.45
C GLY A 354 -14.03 20.96 -28.13
N ARG A 355 -13.79 22.19 -27.68
CA ARG A 355 -14.46 23.39 -28.16
C ARG A 355 -13.48 24.43 -28.65
N ALA A 356 -13.89 25.21 -29.64
CA ALA A 356 -13.18 26.42 -30.07
C ALA A 356 -13.30 27.56 -29.06
N VAL A 357 -12.66 28.69 -29.35
CA VAL A 357 -12.69 29.89 -28.51
C VAL A 357 -14.09 30.49 -28.34
N ASP A 358 -14.95 30.35 -29.35
CA ASP A 358 -16.34 30.76 -29.37
C ASP A 358 -17.29 29.70 -28.75
N GLU A 359 -16.72 28.71 -28.05
CA GLU A 359 -17.40 27.58 -27.42
C GLU A 359 -18.13 26.62 -28.37
N ASN A 360 -17.98 26.78 -29.68
CA ASN A 360 -18.52 25.83 -30.65
C ASN A 360 -17.87 24.45 -30.48
N PRO A 361 -18.64 23.35 -30.46
CA PRO A 361 -18.11 22.01 -30.32
C PRO A 361 -17.39 21.59 -31.60
N LEU A 362 -16.12 21.23 -31.49
CA LEU A 362 -15.29 20.71 -32.57
C LEU A 362 -15.29 19.19 -32.59
N PHE A 363 -15.25 18.54 -31.39
CA PHE A 363 -15.45 17.11 -31.28
C PHE A 363 -16.24 16.76 -30.01
N ALA A 364 -16.93 15.62 -30.05
CA ALA A 364 -17.64 15.06 -28.93
C ALA A 364 -17.46 13.55 -28.93
N ARG A 365 -16.83 13.02 -27.87
CA ARG A 365 -16.55 11.61 -27.69
C ARG A 365 -17.25 11.07 -26.46
N HIS A 366 -17.94 9.95 -26.61
CA HIS A 366 -18.51 9.16 -25.54
C HIS A 366 -17.78 7.84 -25.42
N VAL A 367 -17.32 7.52 -24.20
CA VAL A 367 -16.60 6.29 -23.89
C VAL A 367 -17.34 5.57 -22.77
N ARG A 368 -17.66 4.30 -22.97
CA ARG A 368 -18.17 3.41 -21.92
C ARG A 368 -17.17 2.27 -21.76
N THR A 369 -16.73 2.04 -20.54
CA THR A 369 -15.80 0.97 -20.22
C THR A 369 -16.40 0.11 -19.09
N GLU A 370 -16.42 -1.19 -19.29
CA GLU A 370 -16.76 -2.19 -18.28
C GLU A 370 -15.56 -3.10 -18.02
N ASN A 371 -15.18 -3.22 -16.75
CA ASN A 371 -14.05 -4.05 -16.34
C ASN A 371 -14.51 -5.09 -15.35
N TYR A 372 -14.09 -6.33 -15.55
CA TYR A 372 -14.31 -7.45 -14.64
C TYR A 372 -12.98 -8.06 -14.23
N ASN A 373 -12.86 -8.43 -12.96
CA ASN A 373 -11.74 -9.17 -12.43
C ASN A 373 -12.26 -10.16 -11.40
N ARG A 374 -12.09 -11.46 -11.67
CA ARG A 374 -12.53 -12.53 -10.77
C ARG A 374 -11.47 -13.60 -10.68
N GLY A 375 -11.41 -14.27 -9.54
CA GLY A 375 -10.43 -15.31 -9.39
C GLY A 375 -10.51 -16.02 -8.05
N TRP A 376 -9.62 -16.99 -7.90
CA TRP A 376 -9.43 -17.73 -6.68
C TRP A 376 -7.94 -17.87 -6.36
N SER A 377 -7.64 -18.10 -5.09
CA SER A 377 -6.32 -18.46 -4.57
C SER A 377 -6.43 -19.61 -3.59
N SER A 378 -5.39 -20.41 -3.51
CA SER A 378 -5.23 -21.46 -2.52
C SER A 378 -3.78 -21.47 -2.06
N SER A 379 -3.56 -21.59 -0.77
CA SER A 379 -2.23 -21.77 -0.21
C SER A 379 -2.25 -22.77 0.93
N GLY A 380 -1.11 -23.43 1.15
CA GLY A 380 -0.91 -24.35 2.25
C GLY A 380 0.51 -24.25 2.77
N LYS A 381 0.65 -24.35 4.10
CA LYS A 381 1.93 -24.35 4.80
C LYS A 381 1.91 -25.41 5.89
N TYR A 382 2.89 -26.27 5.87
CA TYR A 382 3.21 -27.16 6.97
C TYR A 382 4.47 -26.67 7.66
N SER A 383 4.48 -26.64 8.99
CA SER A 383 5.64 -26.24 9.79
C SER A 383 5.78 -27.20 10.96
N ALA A 384 6.97 -27.73 11.17
CA ALA A 384 7.28 -28.60 12.29
C ALA A 384 8.75 -28.49 12.73
N PRO A 385 9.06 -28.60 14.02
CA PRO A 385 10.39 -28.92 14.46
C PRO A 385 10.72 -30.36 14.04
N TYR A 386 11.88 -30.62 13.49
CA TYR A 386 12.28 -31.97 13.05
C TYR A 386 13.61 -32.42 13.67
N ILE A 387 14.47 -31.49 14.07
CA ILE A 387 15.69 -31.66 14.86
C ILE A 387 15.71 -30.57 15.89
N ASP A 388 16.46 -30.73 16.99
CA ASP A 388 16.60 -29.74 18.04
C ASP A 388 16.99 -28.36 17.43
N ASP A 389 16.25 -27.32 17.83
CA ASP A 389 16.41 -25.93 17.40
C ASP A 389 16.16 -25.65 15.90
N HIS A 390 15.72 -26.62 15.09
CA HIS A 390 15.34 -26.47 13.68
C HIS A 390 13.83 -26.49 13.47
N VAL A 391 13.31 -25.54 12.69
CA VAL A 391 11.91 -25.48 12.28
C VAL A 391 11.83 -25.52 10.76
N LEU A 392 11.48 -26.69 10.24
CA LEU A 392 11.24 -26.88 8.81
C LEU A 392 9.83 -26.42 8.44
N SER A 393 9.73 -25.63 7.38
CA SER A 393 8.43 -25.28 6.79
C SER A 393 8.48 -25.48 5.28
N PHE A 394 7.39 -26.01 4.73
CA PHE A 394 7.19 -26.10 3.28
C PHE A 394 5.74 -25.86 2.91
N GLY A 395 5.51 -25.45 1.69
CA GLY A 395 4.16 -25.13 1.27
C GLY A 395 4.03 -24.80 -0.22
N TRP A 396 2.81 -24.45 -0.58
CA TRP A 396 2.44 -24.08 -1.94
C TRP A 396 1.53 -22.85 -1.98
N GLU A 397 1.44 -22.23 -3.13
CA GLU A 397 0.48 -21.20 -3.47
C GLU A 397 0.02 -21.43 -4.91
N ALA A 398 -1.29 -21.36 -5.16
CA ALA A 398 -1.87 -21.41 -6.49
C ALA A 398 -2.95 -20.33 -6.61
N ALA A 399 -2.96 -19.61 -7.73
CA ALA A 399 -3.96 -18.60 -8.01
C ALA A 399 -4.31 -18.58 -9.49
N SER A 400 -5.58 -18.30 -9.78
CA SER A 400 -6.06 -18.05 -11.14
C SER A 400 -6.96 -16.84 -11.15
N ARG A 401 -6.68 -15.91 -12.07
CA ARG A 401 -7.38 -14.64 -12.21
C ARG A 401 -7.81 -14.45 -13.66
N TRP A 402 -9.07 -14.08 -13.86
CA TRP A 402 -9.65 -13.70 -15.14
C TRP A 402 -9.96 -12.22 -15.12
N GLN A 403 -9.49 -11.52 -16.11
CA GLN A 403 -9.75 -10.09 -16.27
C GLN A 403 -10.31 -9.84 -17.66
N SER A 404 -11.30 -8.95 -17.77
CA SER A 404 -11.79 -8.46 -19.05
C SER A 404 -12.10 -6.97 -18.97
N SER A 405 -11.92 -6.30 -20.10
CA SER A 405 -12.27 -4.91 -20.33
C SER A 405 -13.04 -4.81 -21.63
N ASP A 406 -14.25 -4.31 -21.59
CA ASP A 406 -15.06 -3.94 -22.76
C ASP A 406 -15.08 -2.42 -22.85
N ASN A 407 -14.70 -1.87 -23.96
CA ASN A 407 -14.65 -0.44 -24.21
C ASN A 407 -15.42 -0.10 -25.49
N LEU A 408 -16.42 0.77 -25.36
CA LEU A 408 -17.19 1.32 -26.46
C LEU A 408 -16.90 2.81 -26.58
N THR A 409 -16.35 3.24 -27.70
CA THR A 409 -16.08 4.65 -28.01
C THR A 409 -16.91 5.09 -29.19
N ARG A 410 -17.68 6.17 -29.04
CA ARG A 410 -18.55 6.69 -30.07
C ARG A 410 -18.48 8.20 -30.23
N GLY A 411 -18.80 8.71 -31.42
CA GLY A 411 -18.86 10.12 -31.73
C GLY A 411 -17.77 10.59 -32.63
N THR A 412 -17.07 11.64 -32.25
CA THR A 412 -15.88 12.16 -32.92
C THR A 412 -14.72 12.24 -31.94
N THR A 413 -13.52 11.98 -32.40
CA THR A 413 -12.30 12.07 -31.60
C THR A 413 -11.26 12.90 -32.33
N ALA A 414 -10.33 13.50 -31.58
CA ALA A 414 -9.16 14.13 -32.16
C ALA A 414 -7.95 13.21 -31.96
N ILE A 415 -7.27 12.87 -33.02
CA ILE A 415 -5.98 12.16 -33.04
C ILE A 415 -4.99 13.05 -33.75
N ASN A 416 -3.92 13.45 -33.05
CA ASN A 416 -2.93 14.39 -33.55
C ASN A 416 -3.57 15.65 -34.21
N LEU A 417 -4.49 16.28 -33.49
CA LEU A 417 -5.30 17.46 -33.87
C LEU A 417 -6.32 17.22 -35.01
N ILE A 418 -6.38 16.06 -35.62
CA ILE A 418 -7.31 15.75 -36.69
C ILE A 418 -8.59 15.16 -36.09
N VAL A 419 -9.71 15.83 -36.32
CA VAL A 419 -11.02 15.36 -35.85
C VAL A 419 -11.57 14.34 -36.87
N GLN A 420 -11.96 13.19 -36.36
CA GLN A 420 -12.52 12.10 -37.19
C GLN A 420 -13.64 11.35 -36.48
N PRO A 421 -14.60 10.78 -37.20
CA PRO A 421 -15.62 9.92 -36.60
C PRO A 421 -15.00 8.69 -35.95
N ILE A 422 -15.61 8.25 -34.84
CA ILE A 422 -15.26 7.01 -34.15
C ILE A 422 -16.52 6.27 -33.72
N ASP A 423 -16.65 5.01 -34.09
CA ASP A 423 -17.59 4.03 -33.53
C ASP A 423 -16.85 2.71 -33.40
N GLN A 424 -16.19 2.52 -32.26
CA GLN A 424 -15.27 1.42 -32.04
C GLN A 424 -15.61 0.70 -30.76
N ARG A 425 -15.68 -0.61 -30.83
CA ARG A 425 -15.76 -1.48 -29.67
C ARG A 425 -14.50 -2.31 -29.59
N GLU A 426 -13.88 -2.29 -28.43
CA GLU A 426 -12.67 -3.04 -28.14
C GLU A 426 -12.92 -3.88 -26.87
N ASP A 427 -12.73 -5.16 -26.98
CA ASP A 427 -12.73 -6.07 -25.87
C ASP A 427 -11.34 -6.68 -25.67
N VAL A 428 -10.93 -6.78 -24.44
CA VAL A 428 -9.68 -7.44 -24.01
C VAL A 428 -10.00 -8.38 -22.88
N ALA A 429 -9.57 -9.63 -22.99
CA ALA A 429 -9.71 -10.61 -21.94
C ALA A 429 -8.40 -11.37 -21.73
N PHE A 430 -8.01 -11.58 -20.48
CA PHE A 430 -6.84 -12.37 -20.17
C PHE A 430 -6.98 -13.15 -18.87
N LYS A 431 -6.29 -14.28 -18.82
CA LYS A 431 -6.19 -15.17 -17.69
C LYS A 431 -4.75 -15.19 -17.19
N VAL A 432 -4.57 -14.90 -15.91
CA VAL A 432 -3.26 -15.02 -15.22
C VAL A 432 -3.32 -16.19 -14.26
N GLN A 433 -2.40 -17.12 -14.39
CA GLN A 433 -2.23 -18.26 -13.50
C GLN A 433 -0.87 -18.17 -12.82
N ARG A 434 -0.83 -18.40 -11.52
CA ARG A 434 0.40 -18.44 -10.74
C ARG A 434 0.41 -19.71 -9.90
N VAL A 435 1.55 -20.37 -9.87
CA VAL A 435 1.82 -21.50 -8.99
C VAL A 435 3.17 -21.28 -8.34
N ALA A 436 3.27 -21.55 -7.06
CA ALA A 436 4.52 -21.48 -6.32
C ALA A 436 4.65 -22.62 -5.34
N VAL A 437 5.90 -23.04 -5.10
CA VAL A 437 6.25 -23.97 -4.03
C VAL A 437 7.47 -23.40 -3.30
N PHE A 438 7.52 -23.66 -1.99
CA PHE A 438 8.64 -23.19 -1.18
C PHE A 438 9.00 -24.21 -0.09
N ALA A 439 10.24 -24.13 0.35
CA ALA A 439 10.75 -24.79 1.54
C ALA A 439 11.70 -23.84 2.27
N GLN A 440 11.68 -23.89 3.59
CA GLN A 440 12.56 -23.09 4.44
C GLN A 440 12.86 -23.83 5.73
N ASP A 441 14.07 -23.60 6.25
CA ASP A 441 14.52 -24.05 7.55
C ASP A 441 15.06 -22.86 8.34
N GLU A 442 14.64 -22.75 9.58
CA GLU A 442 15.07 -21.73 10.51
C GLU A 442 15.62 -22.42 11.76
N TRP A 443 16.84 -22.08 12.15
CA TRP A 443 17.47 -22.70 13.32
C TRP A 443 18.35 -21.74 14.11
N THR A 444 18.51 -22.06 15.39
CA THR A 444 19.35 -21.32 16.32
C THR A 444 20.56 -22.18 16.71
N LEU A 445 21.72 -21.85 16.13
CA LEU A 445 22.97 -22.58 16.40
C LEU A 445 23.44 -22.44 17.85
N ASN A 446 23.24 -21.25 18.44
CA ASN A 446 23.50 -20.93 19.83
C ASN A 446 22.75 -19.66 20.25
N LYS A 447 22.88 -19.22 21.51
CA LYS A 447 22.18 -18.02 22.04
C LYS A 447 22.44 -16.73 21.25
N GLN A 448 23.49 -16.68 20.44
CA GLN A 448 23.90 -15.50 19.69
C GLN A 448 23.60 -15.60 18.19
N LEU A 449 23.57 -16.79 17.62
CA LEU A 449 23.59 -16.99 16.17
C LEU A 449 22.42 -17.85 15.71
N SER A 450 21.55 -17.25 14.89
CA SER A 450 20.45 -17.93 14.21
C SER A 450 20.58 -17.80 12.71
N PHE A 451 20.12 -18.80 12.00
CA PHE A 451 20.15 -18.89 10.54
C PHE A 451 18.74 -19.13 9.99
N TYR A 452 18.55 -18.69 8.77
CA TYR A 452 17.39 -18.96 7.93
C TYR A 452 17.89 -19.31 6.53
N LEU A 453 17.47 -20.45 6.01
CA LEU A 453 17.69 -20.90 4.64
C LEU A 453 16.37 -21.18 3.97
N GLY A 454 16.08 -20.57 2.84
CA GLY A 454 14.84 -20.76 2.12
C GLY A 454 15.03 -20.76 0.62
N ALA A 455 14.13 -21.40 -0.08
CA ALA A 455 14.01 -21.36 -1.52
C ALA A 455 12.53 -21.34 -1.92
N ARG A 456 12.21 -20.53 -2.93
CA ARG A 456 10.86 -20.49 -3.53
C ARG A 456 10.97 -20.48 -5.04
N TRP A 457 10.19 -21.34 -5.67
CA TRP A 457 9.97 -21.33 -7.10
C TRP A 457 8.56 -20.78 -7.39
N GLU A 458 8.46 -19.86 -8.34
CA GLU A 458 7.18 -19.29 -8.80
C GLU A 458 7.10 -19.38 -10.33
N GLY A 459 5.99 -19.93 -10.84
CA GLY A 459 5.62 -19.95 -12.24
C GLY A 459 4.43 -19.04 -12.51
N ILE A 460 4.50 -18.21 -13.55
CA ILE A 460 3.44 -17.27 -13.95
C ILE A 460 3.14 -17.51 -15.41
N LYS A 461 1.86 -17.68 -15.77
CA LYS A 461 1.38 -17.80 -17.15
C LYS A 461 0.24 -16.81 -17.38
N LEU A 462 0.37 -16.01 -18.43
CA LEU A 462 -0.69 -15.13 -18.92
C LEU A 462 -1.09 -15.59 -20.31
N HIS A 463 -2.37 -15.77 -20.52
CA HIS A 463 -3.00 -15.99 -21.82
C HIS A 463 -4.02 -14.88 -22.04
N GLY A 464 -3.90 -14.13 -23.13
CA GLY A 464 -4.74 -12.98 -23.44
C GLY A 464 -5.16 -12.93 -24.89
N GLN A 465 -6.33 -12.34 -25.11
CA GLN A 465 -6.89 -12.08 -26.45
C GLN A 465 -7.72 -10.81 -26.42
N GLY A 466 -7.92 -10.19 -27.58
CA GLY A 466 -8.75 -9.00 -27.68
C GLY A 466 -9.01 -8.59 -29.13
N SER A 467 -9.99 -7.73 -29.33
CA SER A 467 -10.34 -7.18 -30.62
C SER A 467 -9.16 -6.40 -31.22
N GLY A 468 -8.72 -6.77 -32.40
CA GLY A 468 -7.60 -6.11 -33.07
C GLY A 468 -6.21 -6.42 -32.49
N LEU A 469 -6.13 -7.32 -31.49
CA LEU A 469 -4.88 -7.77 -30.89
C LEU A 469 -4.59 -9.23 -31.26
N SER A 470 -3.33 -9.55 -31.52
CA SER A 470 -2.90 -10.93 -31.61
C SER A 470 -3.01 -11.60 -30.25
N THR A 471 -3.29 -12.90 -30.23
CA THR A 471 -3.26 -13.69 -29.00
C THR A 471 -1.91 -13.55 -28.32
N VAL A 472 -1.92 -13.25 -27.04
CA VAL A 472 -0.72 -13.09 -26.19
C VAL A 472 -0.59 -14.28 -25.27
N ASP A 473 0.51 -15.01 -25.40
CA ASP A 473 0.93 -16.07 -24.49
C ASP A 473 2.26 -15.68 -23.85
N ASN A 474 2.23 -15.30 -22.59
CA ASN A 474 3.44 -14.94 -21.85
C ASN A 474 3.62 -15.89 -20.67
N SER A 475 4.77 -16.50 -20.56
CA SER A 475 5.12 -17.40 -19.44
C SER A 475 6.49 -17.07 -18.88
N SER A 476 6.61 -17.15 -17.58
CA SER A 476 7.86 -16.91 -16.86
C SER A 476 7.93 -17.74 -15.61
N SER A 477 9.15 -18.02 -15.15
CA SER A 477 9.38 -18.65 -13.86
C SER A 477 10.60 -18.03 -13.17
N VAL A 478 10.57 -18.02 -11.85
CA VAL A 478 11.62 -17.46 -11.01
C VAL A 478 11.93 -18.44 -9.87
N LEU A 479 13.22 -18.76 -9.68
CA LEU A 479 13.74 -19.43 -8.50
C LEU A 479 14.41 -18.38 -7.62
N SER A 480 14.01 -18.31 -6.36
CA SER A 480 14.43 -17.32 -5.38
C SER A 480 15.07 -17.99 -4.16
N PRO A 481 16.41 -18.16 -4.14
CA PRO A 481 17.13 -18.56 -2.95
C PRO A 481 17.21 -17.40 -1.95
N ILE A 482 17.14 -17.72 -0.65
CA ILE A 482 17.14 -16.76 0.45
C ILE A 482 18.02 -17.33 1.58
N VAL A 483 18.96 -16.54 2.05
CA VAL A 483 19.84 -16.87 3.19
C VAL A 483 19.86 -15.69 4.13
N GLN A 484 19.59 -15.93 5.42
CA GLN A 484 19.63 -14.86 6.42
C GLN A 484 20.33 -15.33 7.69
N THR A 485 20.92 -14.40 8.41
CA THR A 485 21.64 -14.66 9.66
C THR A 485 21.31 -13.54 10.65
N LEU A 486 21.01 -13.92 11.88
CA LEU A 486 20.90 -13.01 13.02
C LEU A 486 22.05 -13.31 13.98
N TYR A 487 22.84 -12.29 14.32
CA TYR A 487 23.92 -12.36 15.29
C TYR A 487 23.67 -11.35 16.43
N LYS A 488 23.44 -11.85 17.65
CA LYS A 488 23.32 -11.05 18.88
C LYS A 488 24.71 -10.88 19.47
N LEU A 489 25.13 -9.63 19.72
CA LEU A 489 26.47 -9.35 20.18
C LEU A 489 26.71 -9.95 21.59
N PRO A 490 27.88 -10.59 21.83
CA PRO A 490 28.24 -11.12 23.13
C PRO A 490 28.22 -10.03 24.20
N ASN A 491 27.67 -10.34 25.37
CA ASN A 491 27.55 -9.41 26.51
C ASN A 491 26.73 -8.13 26.25
N GLN A 492 26.09 -8.02 25.10
CA GLN A 492 25.27 -6.89 24.66
C GLN A 492 23.99 -7.42 23.99
N SER A 493 23.16 -8.12 24.77
CA SER A 493 21.93 -8.77 24.27
C SER A 493 20.89 -7.81 23.66
N ASN A 494 21.13 -6.52 23.81
CA ASN A 494 20.33 -5.43 23.24
C ASN A 494 20.88 -4.91 21.88
N GLN A 495 21.98 -5.49 21.39
CA GLN A 495 22.56 -5.16 20.09
C GLN A 495 22.61 -6.38 19.18
N GLN A 496 22.29 -6.20 17.93
CA GLN A 496 22.26 -7.29 16.97
C GLN A 496 22.60 -6.85 15.54
N LEU A 497 23.17 -7.79 14.79
CA LEU A 497 23.46 -7.68 13.38
C LEU A 497 22.62 -8.69 12.60
N ARG A 498 22.16 -8.28 11.43
CA ARG A 498 21.54 -9.21 10.46
C ARG A 498 22.19 -9.03 9.11
N LEU A 499 22.46 -10.17 8.47
CA LEU A 499 22.90 -10.23 7.09
C LEU A 499 21.89 -11.07 6.30
N ALA A 500 21.46 -10.58 5.15
CA ALA A 500 20.56 -11.31 4.28
C ALA A 500 21.02 -11.24 2.82
N PHE A 501 20.94 -12.38 2.15
CA PHE A 501 21.06 -12.52 0.72
C PHE A 501 19.74 -13.03 0.17
N SER A 502 19.23 -12.42 -0.91
CA SER A 502 17.98 -12.83 -1.53
C SER A 502 17.95 -12.54 -3.02
N ARG A 503 17.28 -13.43 -3.75
CA ARG A 503 16.83 -13.16 -5.12
C ARG A 503 15.32 -12.91 -5.12
N THR A 504 14.92 -11.80 -5.69
CA THR A 504 13.52 -11.33 -5.76
C THR A 504 13.20 -10.91 -7.19
N TYR A 505 11.94 -10.61 -7.48
CA TYR A 505 11.56 -10.16 -8.81
C TYR A 505 10.44 -9.12 -8.75
N LYS A 506 10.29 -8.36 -9.84
CA LYS A 506 9.10 -7.55 -10.09
C LYS A 506 8.34 -8.19 -11.24
N ALA A 507 7.09 -8.57 -11.01
CA ALA A 507 6.23 -9.14 -12.06
C ALA A 507 5.90 -8.08 -13.12
N VAL A 508 5.66 -8.55 -14.32
CA VAL A 508 5.14 -7.71 -15.40
C VAL A 508 3.71 -7.31 -15.05
N ASN A 509 3.38 -6.05 -15.29
CA ASN A 509 2.00 -5.62 -15.22
C ASN A 509 1.22 -6.21 -16.41
N SER A 510 0.14 -6.91 -16.16
CA SER A 510 -0.64 -7.57 -17.21
C SER A 510 -1.17 -6.60 -18.25
N TRP A 511 -1.47 -5.36 -17.87
CA TRP A 511 -1.90 -4.32 -18.78
C TRP A 511 -0.80 -3.88 -19.74
N ASP A 512 0.48 -3.89 -19.34
CA ASP A 512 1.60 -3.57 -20.22
C ASP A 512 1.79 -4.64 -21.33
N LEU A 513 1.24 -5.84 -21.12
CA LEU A 513 1.27 -6.93 -22.10
C LEU A 513 0.13 -6.88 -23.11
N VAL A 514 -1.08 -6.43 -22.70
CA VAL A 514 -2.34 -6.69 -23.43
C VAL A 514 -3.29 -5.47 -23.41
N HIS A 515 -2.80 -4.24 -23.24
CA HIS A 515 -3.72 -3.11 -23.31
C HIS A 515 -3.93 -2.63 -24.76
N ARG A 516 -4.97 -1.82 -24.96
CA ARG A 516 -5.23 -1.14 -26.22
C ARG A 516 -4.23 0.00 -26.45
N HIS A 517 -4.09 0.38 -27.72
CA HIS A 517 -3.38 1.59 -28.10
C HIS A 517 -4.09 2.83 -27.55
N TYR A 518 -3.37 3.64 -26.77
CA TYR A 518 -3.85 4.94 -26.31
C TYR A 518 -3.33 6.03 -27.25
N TYR A 519 -4.24 6.74 -27.90
CA TYR A 519 -3.91 7.84 -28.79
C TYR A 519 -3.93 9.19 -28.07
N SER A 520 -2.87 9.95 -28.19
CA SER A 520 -2.78 11.32 -27.71
C SER A 520 -3.59 12.26 -28.61
N THR A 521 -4.35 13.17 -28.01
CA THR A 521 -5.05 14.22 -28.77
C THR A 521 -4.09 15.14 -29.52
N ASN A 522 -2.90 15.36 -28.94
CA ASN A 522 -1.82 16.17 -29.52
C ASN A 522 -0.50 15.43 -29.36
N ASN A 523 -0.24 14.49 -30.28
CA ASN A 523 0.94 13.64 -30.24
C ASN A 523 2.24 14.46 -30.32
N SER A 524 3.12 14.24 -29.36
CA SER A 524 4.42 14.91 -29.26
C SER A 524 5.39 14.09 -28.42
N PRO A 525 6.70 14.40 -28.41
CA PRO A 525 7.67 13.70 -27.57
C PRO A 525 7.38 13.81 -26.07
N THR A 526 6.66 14.85 -25.64
CA THR A 526 6.25 15.08 -24.23
C THR A 526 4.80 14.68 -23.94
N ALA A 527 4.05 14.29 -24.96
CA ALA A 527 2.69 13.75 -24.88
C ALA A 527 2.48 12.63 -25.94
N PRO A 528 3.25 11.54 -25.90
CA PRO A 528 3.20 10.46 -26.88
C PRO A 528 1.99 9.55 -26.69
N ASP A 529 1.74 8.71 -27.66
CA ASP A 529 0.85 7.55 -27.56
C ASP A 529 1.41 6.51 -26.60
N SER A 530 0.63 5.52 -26.22
CA SER A 530 1.08 4.38 -25.41
C SER A 530 0.69 3.06 -26.07
N LEU A 531 1.67 2.16 -26.23
CA LEU A 531 1.54 0.86 -26.84
C LEU A 531 1.87 -0.27 -25.86
N PRO A 532 1.24 -1.45 -25.94
CA PRO A 532 1.62 -2.61 -25.13
C PRO A 532 2.86 -3.32 -25.70
N ASN A 533 3.46 -4.20 -24.89
CA ASN A 533 4.50 -5.12 -25.34
C ASN A 533 4.26 -6.53 -24.78
N PRO A 534 3.76 -7.48 -25.57
CA PRO A 534 3.47 -8.84 -25.12
C PRO A 534 4.70 -9.66 -24.72
N ASN A 535 5.92 -9.20 -25.09
CA ASN A 535 7.17 -9.93 -24.87
C ASN A 535 7.89 -9.58 -23.56
N LEU A 536 7.28 -8.75 -22.72
CA LEU A 536 7.88 -8.36 -21.45
C LEU A 536 8.14 -9.56 -20.53
N LYS A 537 9.25 -9.49 -19.82
CA LYS A 537 9.68 -10.47 -18.82
C LYS A 537 9.78 -9.83 -17.44
N PRO A 538 9.66 -10.61 -16.34
CA PRO A 538 9.90 -10.11 -15.00
C PRO A 538 11.31 -9.51 -14.84
N GLU A 539 11.41 -8.46 -14.06
CA GLU A 539 12.69 -7.91 -13.62
C GLU A 539 13.23 -8.77 -12.49
N LEU A 540 14.48 -9.21 -12.57
CA LEU A 540 15.11 -10.08 -11.59
C LEU A 540 16.12 -9.30 -10.74
N ALA A 541 15.94 -9.29 -9.43
CA ALA A 541 16.81 -8.57 -8.51
C ALA A 541 17.56 -9.54 -7.59
N THR A 542 18.88 -9.41 -7.51
CA THR A 542 19.71 -10.08 -6.52
C THR A 542 20.27 -9.04 -5.57
N GLY A 543 20.22 -9.31 -4.27
CA GLY A 543 20.59 -8.33 -3.29
C GLY A 543 21.12 -8.85 -1.98
N ILE A 544 21.81 -7.93 -1.29
CA ILE A 544 22.37 -8.11 0.04
C ILE A 544 21.86 -6.98 0.92
N ASP A 545 21.46 -7.32 2.14
CA ASP A 545 21.09 -6.41 3.22
C ASP A 545 21.96 -6.66 4.44
N LEU A 546 22.44 -5.59 5.07
CA LEU A 546 23.13 -5.60 6.35
C LEU A 546 22.43 -4.63 7.28
N SER A 547 21.97 -5.12 8.42
CA SER A 547 21.29 -4.30 9.44
C SER A 547 22.03 -4.40 10.77
N TYR A 548 22.19 -3.25 11.44
CA TYR A 548 22.57 -3.14 12.84
C TYR A 548 21.43 -2.52 13.62
N GLU A 549 21.09 -3.09 14.76
CA GLU A 549 20.02 -2.61 15.65
C GLU A 549 20.48 -2.56 17.10
N TYR A 550 20.17 -1.46 17.77
CA TYR A 550 20.41 -1.22 19.17
C TYR A 550 19.12 -0.86 19.88
N PHE A 551 18.74 -1.65 20.87
CA PHE A 551 17.57 -1.47 21.71
C PHE A 551 18.00 -1.00 23.08
N THR A 552 17.56 0.17 23.52
CA THR A 552 17.89 0.69 24.85
C THR A 552 16.92 0.19 25.93
N GLU A 553 17.36 0.16 27.19
CA GLU A 553 16.51 -0.20 28.34
C GLU A 553 15.34 0.77 28.52
N GLY A 554 15.51 2.04 28.16
CA GLY A 554 14.46 3.07 28.19
C GLY A 554 13.48 3.05 27.03
N GLY A 555 13.45 1.97 26.20
CA GLY A 555 12.52 1.81 25.08
C GLY A 555 12.92 2.55 23.81
N GLY A 556 14.17 3.02 23.72
CA GLY A 556 14.73 3.60 22.49
C GLY A 556 15.17 2.51 21.50
N VAL A 557 15.10 2.83 20.22
CA VAL A 557 15.58 1.99 19.12
C VAL A 557 16.40 2.83 18.16
N PHE A 558 17.62 2.38 17.88
CA PHE A 558 18.49 2.93 16.86
C PHE A 558 18.82 1.84 15.85
N SER A 559 18.66 2.10 14.57
CA SER A 559 19.02 1.14 13.56
C SER A 559 19.70 1.78 12.35
N ALA A 560 20.62 1.03 11.75
CA ALA A 560 21.23 1.33 10.48
C ALA A 560 21.09 0.11 9.56
N ASN A 561 20.54 0.33 8.35
CA ASN A 561 20.38 -0.70 7.35
C ASN A 561 21.07 -0.26 6.06
N MET A 562 21.92 -1.11 5.49
CA MET A 562 22.56 -0.94 4.19
C MET A 562 22.03 -1.99 3.24
N PHE A 563 21.80 -1.62 1.99
CA PHE A 563 21.41 -2.57 0.97
C PHE A 563 22.06 -2.29 -0.38
N VAL A 564 22.25 -3.36 -1.14
CA VAL A 564 22.66 -3.32 -2.55
C VAL A 564 21.77 -4.28 -3.32
N ARG A 565 21.25 -3.86 -4.47
CA ARG A 565 20.46 -4.67 -5.41
C ARG A 565 20.98 -4.50 -6.82
N LYS A 566 21.20 -5.61 -7.52
CA LYS A 566 21.40 -5.64 -8.98
C LYS A 566 20.11 -6.15 -9.61
N ILE A 567 19.49 -5.33 -10.46
CA ILE A 567 18.22 -5.61 -11.13
C ILE A 567 18.52 -5.83 -12.61
N ASN A 568 18.17 -7.00 -13.14
CA ASN A 568 18.35 -7.37 -14.52
C ASN A 568 17.03 -7.26 -15.28
N GLY A 569 17.07 -6.80 -16.53
CA GLY A 569 15.91 -6.69 -17.39
C GLY A 569 14.88 -5.68 -16.89
N ILE A 570 15.34 -4.50 -16.44
CA ILE A 570 14.44 -3.44 -15.98
C ILE A 570 13.43 -3.04 -17.05
N THR A 571 12.17 -2.92 -16.68
CA THR A 571 11.12 -2.45 -17.59
C THR A 571 11.12 -0.93 -17.62
N ARG A 572 11.24 -0.37 -18.82
CA ARG A 572 11.27 1.07 -19.06
C ARG A 572 10.37 1.39 -20.24
N ASN A 573 9.69 2.53 -20.17
CA ASN A 573 8.96 3.07 -21.30
C ASN A 573 9.95 3.78 -22.24
N LEU A 574 10.22 3.19 -23.38
CA LEU A 574 11.06 3.77 -24.42
C LEU A 574 10.20 4.62 -25.35
N LEU A 575 10.64 5.86 -25.57
CA LEU A 575 10.05 6.76 -26.55
C LEU A 575 10.57 6.39 -27.92
N VAL A 576 9.66 6.05 -28.82
CA VAL A 576 9.95 5.73 -30.23
C VAL A 576 9.18 6.69 -31.13
N TYR A 577 9.74 6.98 -32.30
CA TYR A 577 9.04 7.69 -33.38
C TYR A 577 8.82 6.72 -34.51
N GLN A 578 7.57 6.35 -34.72
CA GLN A 578 7.15 5.33 -35.68
C GLN A 578 5.86 5.79 -36.35
N ASP A 579 5.73 5.56 -37.67
CA ASP A 579 4.53 5.93 -38.45
C ASP A 579 4.11 7.39 -38.29
N GLN A 580 5.08 8.29 -38.17
CA GLN A 580 4.92 9.73 -37.91
C GLN A 580 4.30 10.10 -36.56
N LEU A 581 4.25 9.17 -35.61
CA LEU A 581 3.74 9.35 -34.28
C LEU A 581 4.79 8.99 -33.22
N TRP A 582 4.75 9.70 -32.10
CA TRP A 582 5.53 9.38 -30.91
C TRP A 582 4.76 8.37 -30.07
N ALA A 583 5.42 7.31 -29.65
CA ALA A 583 4.84 6.29 -28.78
C ALA A 583 5.79 5.88 -27.65
N LEU A 584 5.23 5.59 -26.48
CA LEU A 584 5.90 4.96 -25.37
C LEU A 584 5.60 3.46 -25.40
N ILE A 585 6.67 2.64 -25.45
CA ILE A 585 6.56 1.19 -25.44
C ILE A 585 7.32 0.65 -24.22
N PRO A 586 6.65 -0.07 -23.29
CA PRO A 586 7.33 -0.71 -22.18
C PRO A 586 8.26 -1.82 -22.70
N THR A 587 9.52 -1.77 -22.33
CA THR A 587 10.56 -2.68 -22.87
C THR A 587 11.51 -3.07 -21.75
N ASN A 588 11.94 -4.35 -21.70
CA ASN A 588 13.03 -4.78 -20.83
C ASN A 588 14.35 -4.24 -21.38
N ALA A 589 14.89 -3.20 -20.77
CA ALA A 589 16.06 -2.47 -21.30
C ALA A 589 17.16 -2.29 -20.22
N GLY A 590 18.18 -3.13 -20.31
CA GLY A 590 19.40 -3.00 -19.52
C GLY A 590 19.31 -3.51 -18.08
N HIS A 591 20.28 -3.10 -17.29
CA HIS A 591 20.42 -3.48 -15.88
C HIS A 591 20.48 -2.21 -15.02
N ALA A 592 20.01 -2.33 -13.80
CA ALA A 592 20.16 -1.27 -12.81
C ALA A 592 20.87 -1.79 -11.56
N THR A 593 21.70 -0.94 -10.97
CA THR A 593 22.23 -1.16 -9.64
C THR A 593 21.66 -0.10 -8.71
N THR A 594 21.07 -0.52 -7.60
CA THR A 594 20.58 0.38 -6.54
C THR A 594 21.22 0.02 -5.21
N ARG A 595 21.56 1.04 -4.44
CA ARG A 595 22.14 0.90 -3.09
C ARG A 595 21.61 2.00 -2.19
N GLY A 596 21.55 1.74 -0.91
CA GLY A 596 21.09 2.73 0.05
C GLY A 596 21.54 2.49 1.47
N LEU A 597 21.39 3.53 2.27
CA LEU A 597 21.57 3.56 3.72
C LEU A 597 20.29 4.10 4.35
N GLU A 598 19.76 3.38 5.31
CA GLU A 598 18.58 3.76 6.08
C GLU A 598 18.97 3.85 7.55
N LEU A 599 18.71 5.00 8.16
CA LEU A 599 18.94 5.23 9.58
C LEU A 599 17.59 5.48 10.26
N GLU A 600 17.42 4.91 11.45
CA GLU A 600 16.24 5.10 12.28
C GLU A 600 16.69 5.42 13.70
N ALA A 601 16.05 6.41 14.31
CA ALA A 601 16.15 6.71 15.72
C ALA A 601 14.75 6.96 16.28
N LYS A 602 14.39 6.24 17.35
CA LYS A 602 13.12 6.37 18.06
C LYS A 602 13.42 6.29 19.55
N PHE A 603 13.10 7.31 20.30
CA PHE A 603 13.36 7.33 21.73
C PHE A 603 12.50 8.36 22.47
N PRO A 604 12.10 8.09 23.72
CA PRO A 604 11.54 9.09 24.63
C PRO A 604 12.66 9.99 25.15
N MET A 605 12.41 11.29 25.29
CA MET A 605 13.40 12.24 25.78
C MET A 605 13.88 11.91 27.21
N ARG A 606 13.02 11.30 28.02
CA ARG A 606 13.34 10.81 29.36
C ARG A 606 14.47 9.77 29.42
N MET A 607 14.82 9.18 28.29
CA MET A 607 15.97 8.27 28.19
C MET A 607 17.30 8.99 28.47
N TRP A 608 17.39 10.28 28.22
CA TRP A 608 18.61 11.09 28.41
C TRP A 608 18.51 12.11 29.54
N MET A 609 17.28 12.48 29.95
CA MET A 609 17.02 13.47 30.97
C MET A 609 15.83 13.01 31.81
N ASP A 610 16.06 12.59 33.06
CA ASP A 610 15.02 12.03 33.94
C ASP A 610 13.82 12.97 34.15
N ASP A 611 14.06 14.28 34.29
CA ASP A 611 13.03 15.31 34.43
C ASP A 611 12.49 15.86 33.10
N ALA A 612 12.84 15.24 31.99
CA ALA A 612 12.37 15.71 30.70
C ALA A 612 10.85 15.62 30.58
N PRO A 613 10.22 16.55 29.85
CA PRO A 613 8.81 16.44 29.48
C PRO A 613 8.55 15.12 28.72
N ALA A 614 7.31 14.64 28.76
CA ALA A 614 6.92 13.45 28.02
C ALA A 614 6.90 13.73 26.51
N LEU A 615 8.10 13.75 25.93
CA LEU A 615 8.38 14.04 24.53
C LEU A 615 9.02 12.82 23.89
N ASP A 616 8.35 12.29 22.85
CA ASP A 616 8.81 11.15 22.06
C ASP A 616 9.37 11.64 20.73
N PHE A 617 10.60 11.25 20.39
CA PHE A 617 11.27 11.56 19.13
C PHE A 617 11.27 10.38 18.17
N ARG A 618 11.09 10.67 16.90
CA ARG A 618 11.27 9.73 15.80
C ARG A 618 11.96 10.43 14.64
N ALA A 619 13.05 9.85 14.17
CA ALA A 619 13.76 10.33 13.01
C ALA A 619 14.09 9.16 12.08
N ASN A 620 13.89 9.36 10.79
CA ASN A 620 14.24 8.40 9.76
C ASN A 620 14.96 9.12 8.63
N LEU A 621 16.10 8.58 8.22
CA LEU A 621 16.87 9.07 7.06
C LEU A 621 17.09 7.92 6.10
N GLY A 622 16.73 8.11 4.83
CA GLY A 622 17.03 7.18 3.74
C GLY A 622 17.85 7.88 2.66
N LEU A 623 19.00 7.31 2.34
CA LEU A 623 19.87 7.73 1.26
C LEU A 623 19.90 6.64 0.20
N ASN A 624 19.51 6.96 -1.04
CA ASN A 624 19.40 5.99 -2.13
C ASN A 624 20.16 6.50 -3.37
N ARG A 625 20.87 5.61 -4.00
CA ARG A 625 21.56 5.87 -5.27
C ARG A 625 21.36 4.69 -6.21
N SER A 626 21.05 4.98 -7.45
CA SER A 626 21.00 3.96 -8.51
C SER A 626 21.64 4.46 -9.80
N SER A 627 21.92 3.53 -10.68
CA SER A 627 22.38 3.79 -12.04
C SER A 627 21.82 2.71 -12.98
N ILE A 628 21.48 3.14 -14.19
CA ILE A 628 21.03 2.28 -15.30
C ILE A 628 22.15 2.27 -16.33
N ASP A 629 22.61 1.09 -16.75
CA ASP A 629 23.76 0.92 -17.66
C ASP A 629 23.48 1.38 -19.10
N THR A 630 22.23 1.28 -19.54
CA THR A 630 21.80 1.68 -20.91
C THR A 630 21.45 3.16 -21.03
N VAL A 631 21.63 3.95 -19.97
CA VAL A 631 21.38 5.40 -19.98
C VAL A 631 22.70 6.13 -19.68
N PRO A 632 23.11 7.08 -20.53
CA PRO A 632 24.31 7.86 -20.25
C PRO A 632 24.23 8.64 -18.94
N GLY A 633 25.32 8.61 -18.14
CA GLY A 633 25.42 9.45 -16.94
C GLY A 633 25.73 10.91 -17.26
N PRO A 634 25.63 11.80 -16.29
CA PRO A 634 25.10 11.61 -14.94
C PRO A 634 23.56 11.62 -14.91
N ASN A 635 22.99 11.38 -13.70
CA ASN A 635 21.53 11.39 -13.43
C ASN A 635 20.72 10.25 -14.06
N ASN A 636 21.39 9.17 -14.47
CA ASN A 636 20.81 7.93 -15.03
C ASN A 636 20.28 6.99 -13.94
N ARG A 637 19.62 7.54 -12.92
CA ARG A 637 19.03 6.72 -11.86
C ARG A 637 17.72 6.09 -12.30
N LEU A 638 17.26 5.08 -11.56
CA LEU A 638 15.93 4.52 -11.71
C LEU A 638 14.87 5.63 -11.64
N ASP A 639 13.93 5.60 -12.55
CA ASP A 639 12.82 6.54 -12.58
C ASP A 639 12.04 6.50 -11.26
N ALA A 640 11.54 7.66 -10.83
CA ALA A 640 10.87 7.86 -9.55
C ALA A 640 11.67 7.46 -8.28
N GLN A 641 12.99 7.19 -8.38
CA GLN A 641 13.82 7.00 -7.19
C GLN A 641 13.98 8.31 -6.43
N VAL A 642 13.72 8.25 -5.12
CA VAL A 642 13.95 9.35 -4.17
C VAL A 642 15.38 9.23 -3.61
N PRO A 643 16.33 10.13 -3.97
CA PRO A 643 17.71 10.04 -3.52
C PRO A 643 17.91 10.20 -2.02
N LEU A 644 17.20 11.17 -1.41
CA LEU A 644 17.23 11.41 0.02
C LEU A 644 15.80 11.59 0.52
N ARG A 645 15.50 10.90 1.60
CA ARG A 645 14.28 11.06 2.37
C ARG A 645 14.61 11.26 3.84
N PHE A 646 13.96 12.24 4.45
CA PHE A 646 14.08 12.52 5.87
C PHE A 646 12.68 12.71 6.46
N ASN A 647 12.41 12.06 7.59
CA ASN A 647 11.19 12.28 8.38
C ASN A 647 11.61 12.54 9.82
N LEU A 648 11.01 13.55 10.42
CA LEU A 648 11.15 13.87 11.83
C LEU A 648 9.76 13.98 12.44
N GLY A 649 9.51 13.26 13.52
CA GLY A 649 8.27 13.31 14.29
C GLY A 649 8.54 13.62 15.76
N LEU A 650 7.66 14.42 16.34
CA LEU A 650 7.67 14.81 17.73
C LEU A 650 6.27 14.63 18.30
N ASP A 651 6.16 14.01 19.47
CA ASP A 651 4.90 13.84 20.20
C ASP A 651 5.09 14.28 21.65
N TYR A 652 4.27 15.21 22.10
CA TYR A 652 4.31 15.78 23.42
C TYR A 652 3.03 15.46 24.19
N LYS A 653 3.15 14.92 25.38
CA LYS A 653 2.05 14.60 26.29
C LYS A 653 2.19 15.39 27.60
N PRO A 654 1.52 16.55 27.72
CA PRO A 654 1.49 17.29 28.98
C PRO A 654 0.94 16.42 30.13
N SER A 655 1.60 16.41 31.29
CA SER A 655 1.20 15.57 32.42
C SER A 655 -0.11 16.00 33.07
N GLN A 656 -0.50 17.26 32.88
CA GLN A 656 -1.66 17.86 33.55
C GLN A 656 -2.93 17.91 32.69
N MET A 657 -2.86 17.50 31.42
CA MET A 657 -3.97 17.59 30.49
C MET A 657 -4.12 16.28 29.68
N PRO A 658 -5.34 15.85 29.38
CA PRO A 658 -5.60 14.70 28.54
C PRO A 658 -5.37 15.02 27.04
N LEU A 659 -4.26 15.70 26.74
CA LEU A 659 -3.90 16.22 25.43
C LEU A 659 -2.61 15.54 24.93
N THR A 660 -2.59 15.18 23.66
CA THR A 660 -1.36 14.85 22.94
C THR A 660 -1.22 15.80 21.77
N LEU A 661 -0.10 16.49 21.71
CA LEU A 661 0.28 17.35 20.56
C LEU A 661 1.37 16.64 19.78
N GLY A 662 1.31 16.71 18.47
CA GLY A 662 2.37 16.17 17.65
C GLY A 662 2.61 16.98 16.39
N ALA A 663 3.82 16.87 15.88
CA ALA A 663 4.23 17.45 14.62
C ALA A 663 5.10 16.46 13.85
N SER A 664 4.96 16.47 12.52
CA SER A 664 5.72 15.62 11.63
C SER A 664 6.20 16.44 10.43
N TYR A 665 7.51 16.47 10.22
CA TYR A 665 8.14 17.06 9.06
C TYR A 665 8.68 15.97 8.16
N SER A 666 8.37 16.03 6.87
CA SER A 666 8.95 15.15 5.87
C SER A 666 9.59 15.95 4.75
N LEU A 667 10.74 15.45 4.28
CA LEU A 667 11.48 15.97 3.16
C LEU A 667 11.86 14.80 2.25
N GLN A 668 11.65 14.98 0.94
CA GLN A 668 12.14 14.06 -0.07
C GLN A 668 12.75 14.84 -1.22
N THR A 669 13.98 14.52 -1.56
CA THR A 669 14.63 15.12 -2.72
C THR A 669 14.18 14.42 -4.00
N ALA A 670 14.23 15.14 -5.10
CA ALA A 670 13.96 14.62 -6.42
C ALA A 670 15.07 15.09 -7.39
N GLY A 671 14.87 16.18 -8.10
CA GLY A 671 15.87 16.75 -9.03
C GLY A 671 15.84 16.06 -10.40
N LEU A 672 16.89 16.28 -11.17
CA LEU A 672 17.00 15.82 -12.54
C LEU A 672 17.19 14.29 -12.64
N VAL A 673 16.45 13.67 -13.55
CA VAL A 673 16.59 12.25 -13.95
C VAL A 673 16.71 12.18 -15.45
N ARG A 674 17.69 11.45 -15.94
CA ARG A 674 17.86 11.14 -17.36
C ARG A 674 17.20 9.78 -17.63
N ASN A 675 16.14 9.79 -18.44
CA ASN A 675 15.39 8.59 -18.77
C ASN A 675 15.94 7.89 -20.04
N SER A 676 16.50 8.67 -20.99
CA SER A 676 17.13 8.16 -22.19
C SER A 676 18.20 9.16 -22.67
N GLU A 677 18.77 8.94 -23.84
CA GLU A 677 19.67 9.92 -24.45
C GLU A 677 19.00 11.26 -24.67
N SER A 678 17.71 11.25 -25.00
CA SER A 678 16.92 12.42 -25.39
C SER A 678 15.89 12.88 -24.35
N GLN A 679 15.62 12.09 -23.29
CA GLN A 679 14.56 12.40 -22.33
C GLN A 679 15.08 12.66 -20.91
N TRP A 680 14.57 13.72 -20.31
CA TRP A 680 14.90 14.14 -18.95
C TRP A 680 13.64 14.53 -18.20
N ASN A 681 13.59 14.20 -16.93
CA ASN A 681 12.56 14.67 -16.00
C ASN A 681 13.20 15.38 -14.82
N TYR A 682 12.56 16.45 -14.38
CA TYR A 682 12.93 17.17 -13.15
C TYR A 682 11.72 17.30 -12.25
N SER A 683 11.93 17.16 -10.96
CA SER A 683 10.92 17.49 -9.95
C SER A 683 11.57 18.22 -8.79
N THR A 684 10.81 19.15 -8.18
CA THR A 684 11.29 19.88 -7.01
C THR A 684 11.34 18.99 -5.77
N VAL A 685 12.11 19.44 -4.78
CA VAL A 685 12.15 18.84 -3.44
C VAL A 685 10.76 18.91 -2.82
N GLY A 686 10.22 17.77 -2.38
CA GLY A 686 8.96 17.70 -1.64
C GLY A 686 9.21 17.97 -0.16
N ARG A 687 8.45 18.89 0.44
CA ARG A 687 8.46 19.18 1.88
C ARG A 687 7.03 19.18 2.39
N SER A 688 6.80 18.55 3.52
CA SER A 688 5.49 18.55 4.16
C SER A 688 5.66 18.73 5.66
N LEU A 689 4.86 19.61 6.23
CA LEU A 689 4.71 19.78 7.67
C LEU A 689 3.25 19.48 8.03
N GLU A 690 3.08 18.60 8.98
CA GLU A 690 1.80 18.23 9.57
C GLU A 690 1.85 18.45 11.07
N ALA A 691 0.76 18.91 11.67
CA ALA A 691 0.59 19.03 13.10
C ALA A 691 -0.76 18.46 13.51
N TYR A 692 -0.83 17.88 14.73
CA TYR A 692 -2.08 17.36 15.25
C TYR A 692 -2.22 17.64 16.75
N ALA A 693 -3.47 17.67 17.17
CA ALA A 693 -3.89 17.68 18.57
C ALA A 693 -4.91 16.56 18.79
N LEU A 694 -4.67 15.72 19.79
CA LEU A 694 -5.57 14.66 20.23
C LEU A 694 -5.99 14.95 21.66
N TRP A 695 -7.26 15.27 21.84
CA TRP A 695 -7.88 15.47 23.16
C TRP A 695 -8.67 14.23 23.56
N LYS A 696 -8.37 13.65 24.71
CA LYS A 696 -9.13 12.54 25.30
C LYS A 696 -10.06 13.11 26.35
N PHE A 697 -11.37 13.09 26.14
CA PHE A 697 -12.34 13.55 27.13
C PHE A 697 -12.43 12.55 28.28
N ASP A 698 -12.41 11.27 27.94
CA ASP A 698 -12.40 10.15 28.88
C ASP A 698 -11.77 8.89 28.21
N ALA A 699 -11.96 7.71 28.81
CA ALA A 699 -11.46 6.45 28.25
C ALA A 699 -12.22 6.01 26.97
N MET A 700 -13.41 6.56 26.75
CA MET A 700 -14.33 6.16 25.68
C MET A 700 -14.41 7.17 24.54
N SER A 701 -14.04 8.45 24.77
CA SER A 701 -14.23 9.50 23.77
C SER A 701 -12.98 10.35 23.54
N ASN A 702 -12.72 10.67 22.28
CA ASN A 702 -11.60 11.52 21.90
C ASN A 702 -11.94 12.38 20.67
N LEU A 703 -11.28 13.53 20.59
CA LEU A 703 -11.32 14.46 19.46
C LEU A 703 -9.90 14.63 18.92
N ARG A 704 -9.72 14.41 17.62
CA ARG A 704 -8.46 14.63 16.93
C ARG A 704 -8.62 15.69 15.84
N ILE A 705 -7.72 16.65 15.84
CA ILE A 705 -7.60 17.67 14.80
C ILE A 705 -6.22 17.53 14.16
N VAL A 706 -6.18 17.46 12.83
CA VAL A 706 -4.94 17.34 12.05
C VAL A 706 -4.91 18.45 11.02
N ALA A 707 -3.79 19.16 10.91
CA ALA A 707 -3.53 20.13 9.87
C ALA A 707 -2.31 19.69 9.04
N SER A 708 -2.51 19.46 7.75
CA SER A 708 -1.49 18.97 6.81
C SER A 708 -1.20 20.02 5.73
N ASN A 709 -0.03 19.93 5.11
CA ASN A 709 0.47 20.88 4.10
C ASN A 709 0.67 22.32 4.64
N LEU A 710 1.13 22.44 5.88
CA LEU A 710 1.34 23.73 6.54
C LEU A 710 2.39 24.61 5.85
N ILE A 711 3.34 24.04 5.12
CA ILE A 711 4.40 24.75 4.40
C ILE A 711 3.91 25.38 3.09
N HIS A 712 2.81 24.88 2.50
CA HIS A 712 2.26 25.34 1.21
C HIS A 712 3.27 25.34 0.04
N GLN A 713 4.18 24.38 0.00
CA GLN A 713 5.13 24.26 -1.10
C GLN A 713 4.42 23.83 -2.38
N ILE A 714 4.60 24.55 -3.48
CA ILE A 714 4.07 24.23 -4.80
C ILE A 714 5.00 23.20 -5.46
N PRO A 715 4.55 21.95 -5.72
CA PRO A 715 5.30 21.00 -6.52
C PRO A 715 5.40 21.51 -7.96
N TYR A 716 6.62 21.45 -8.48
CA TYR A 716 6.93 21.76 -9.86
C TYR A 716 7.61 20.57 -10.50
N SER A 717 7.22 20.23 -11.71
CA SER A 717 7.86 19.21 -12.52
C SER A 717 8.09 19.69 -13.94
N ARG A 718 9.18 19.20 -14.55
CA ARG A 718 9.56 19.46 -15.93
C ARG A 718 9.84 18.15 -16.64
N SER A 719 9.24 17.98 -17.82
CA SER A 719 9.62 16.96 -18.79
C SER A 719 10.34 17.65 -19.96
N LEU A 720 11.50 17.14 -20.32
CA LEU A 720 12.35 17.69 -21.37
C LEU A 720 12.67 16.59 -22.38
N TYR A 721 12.47 16.90 -23.63
CA TYR A 721 12.97 16.14 -24.77
C TYR A 721 13.98 16.96 -25.56
N LEU A 722 15.14 16.37 -25.85
CA LEU A 722 16.20 16.95 -26.65
C LEU A 722 16.42 16.06 -27.88
N GLY A 723 16.00 16.50 -29.05
CA GLY A 723 16.19 15.82 -30.32
C GLY A 723 17.12 16.60 -31.26
N GLN A 724 17.55 15.98 -32.34
CA GLN A 724 18.40 16.63 -33.35
C GLN A 724 17.72 17.81 -34.07
N TRP A 725 16.38 17.82 -34.10
CA TRP A 725 15.58 18.85 -34.78
C TRP A 725 15.02 19.92 -33.84
N GLY A 726 15.38 19.85 -32.58
CA GLY A 726 14.91 20.77 -31.57
C GLY A 726 14.58 20.11 -30.23
N SER A 727 13.93 20.87 -29.36
CA SER A 727 13.56 20.40 -28.02
C SER A 727 12.10 20.70 -27.70
N SER A 728 11.53 19.87 -26.80
CA SER A 728 10.20 20.09 -26.24
C SER A 728 10.29 20.08 -24.73
N VAL A 729 9.78 21.13 -24.10
CA VAL A 729 9.77 21.31 -22.64
C VAL A 729 8.33 21.41 -22.18
N ARG A 730 7.96 20.63 -21.17
CA ARG A 730 6.67 20.76 -20.51
C ARG A 730 6.88 20.97 -19.02
N ASP A 731 6.46 22.12 -18.54
CA ASP A 731 6.44 22.50 -17.13
C ASP A 731 5.06 22.30 -16.54
N SER A 732 4.98 21.77 -15.32
CA SER A 732 3.69 21.52 -14.65
C SER A 732 3.75 21.96 -13.20
N PHE A 733 2.69 22.63 -12.75
CA PHE A 733 2.52 23.20 -11.41
C PHE A 733 1.22 22.64 -10.81
N ASN A 734 1.30 22.13 -9.59
CA ASN A 734 0.15 21.62 -8.86
C ASN A 734 0.14 22.18 -7.44
N PRO A 735 -0.52 23.33 -7.19
CA PRO A 735 -0.52 23.98 -5.90
C PRO A 735 -1.25 23.14 -4.85
N PRO A 736 -0.56 22.67 -3.78
CA PRO A 736 -1.18 21.94 -2.70
C PRO A 736 -2.04 22.86 -1.85
N LYS A 737 -3.10 22.30 -1.25
CA LYS A 737 -3.99 23.04 -0.36
C LYS A 737 -3.76 22.62 1.08
N LEU A 738 -3.83 23.58 2.01
CA LEU A 738 -3.96 23.28 3.43
C LEU A 738 -5.15 22.32 3.63
N THR A 739 -4.91 21.23 4.33
CA THR A 739 -5.96 20.26 4.67
C THR A 739 -6.11 20.22 6.17
N VAL A 740 -7.33 20.43 6.66
CA VAL A 740 -7.70 20.28 8.06
C VAL A 740 -8.69 19.13 8.18
N ARG A 741 -8.39 18.22 9.09
CA ARG A 741 -9.24 17.07 9.38
C ARG A 741 -9.63 17.12 10.86
N VAL A 742 -10.89 16.89 11.15
CA VAL A 742 -11.45 16.81 12.50
C VAL A 742 -12.15 15.48 12.64
N ASN A 743 -11.76 14.66 13.62
CA ASN A 743 -12.34 13.36 13.87
C ASN A 743 -12.77 13.26 15.34
N TYR A 744 -13.99 12.83 15.56
CA TYR A 744 -14.52 12.47 16.88
C TYR A 744 -14.75 10.96 16.93
N GLU A 745 -14.29 10.31 17.96
CA GLU A 745 -14.42 8.88 18.20
C GLU A 745 -15.09 8.63 19.53
N LEU A 746 -16.04 7.71 19.53
CA LEU A 746 -16.78 7.22 20.68
C LEU A 746 -16.66 5.70 20.74
N ARG A 747 -16.29 5.16 21.91
CA ARG A 747 -16.30 3.72 22.24
C ARG A 747 -17.33 3.48 23.33
N PHE A 748 -18.05 2.37 23.26
CA PHE A 748 -19.08 2.03 24.26
C PHE A 748 -19.34 0.52 24.28
#